data_6d76fdba6534bda88676a14adda4eb43
#
_entry.id   6d76fdba6534bda88676a14adda4eb43
#
_cell.length_a   1.000
_cell.length_b   1.000
_cell.length_c   1.000
_cell.angle_alpha   90.00
_cell.angle_beta   90.00
_cell.angle_gamma   90.00
#
_symmetry.space_group_name_H-M   'P 1'
#
loop_
_entity.id
_entity.type
_entity.pdbx_description
1 polymer ?
#
loop_
_entity_poly.entity_id
_entity_poly.type
_entity_poly.pdbx_seq_one_letter_code
_entity_poly.pdbx_strand_id
1 'polypeptide(L)'
;MNPSPETVVLAPEVPSSRPPAESATSLAARLRQPLRAIAQNLHPARWGLLLTTLVLVVLWGLEVAASGSTAGSVLLTQASMVRIGSDGRPVEAEARPVTLPHLRERPARDESGVHEYRLAFAAPSSPRASAGEMLAAFLPQVCASFEVRLNGQLIDARGKLADPHPGDCYEPALTPLPPGLLKPEGNRLDVRVAGQALTQVASRERAAQLAPVRIGPHAALDPLHRQTLAFNLGATHALATVAAVVGLAALVLRASSQLPYFGYFGAAALGWALLAALLTGAALPLPGIWTELLIAAFAPPVALAAMLYLLRYCGLRVVWLEVAVALQCVVVPASLALAAPDRIHSVALPWVTILVLEVIGVGMVFLQRAWRYSRNDFWIGAVALSAFVVTMAAELLGSPGAVLLPGKHAISVALVVMFAGMVGRMHQLFQGAIAAAEQGRVQAERRLLQATADMEQNYGQMAELRVEQVTAKERKRIAADLHDDLGAKLLTIVHTADNDRISTLAREALEEMRLSVRGLTGRAMQIGDAIGDWRSELMTRFSHGGVELVWNAADELLMSERAMSARAYVQTTRILREAVSNVLKHSRATRCEITIRQDHNDFELTIADNGKGIPTELDGKLDRGHGMSTMKGRAKQLQGQCLVESGPGYGTTIRLTLPL
;
A
#
# COMPACT_ATOMS: atom_id res chain seq x y z
N MET A 1 -1.15 -33.58 7.76
CA MET A 1 -0.24 -32.43 7.79
C MET A 1 -0.62 -31.50 6.64
N ASN A 2 -1.35 -30.46 6.96
CA ASN A 2 -1.83 -29.45 5.98
C ASN A 2 -0.75 -28.39 5.79
N PRO A 3 -0.46 -27.98 4.56
CA PRO A 3 0.38 -26.81 4.32
C PRO A 3 -0.47 -25.54 4.45
N SER A 4 0.09 -24.58 5.19
CA SER A 4 -0.46 -23.24 5.40
C SER A 4 -0.56 -22.48 4.06
N PRO A 5 -1.59 -21.64 3.87
CA PRO A 5 -1.75 -20.87 2.63
C PRO A 5 -0.73 -19.74 2.54
N GLU A 6 -0.02 -19.68 1.43
CA GLU A 6 0.81 -18.55 1.03
C GLU A 6 -0.06 -17.30 0.87
N THR A 7 0.26 -16.27 1.64
CA THR A 7 -0.38 -14.96 1.53
C THR A 7 0.10 -14.28 0.25
N VAL A 8 -0.66 -14.43 -0.82
CA VAL A 8 -0.53 -13.62 -2.03
C VAL A 8 -1.06 -12.22 -1.70
N VAL A 9 -0.16 -11.24 -1.62
CA VAL A 9 -0.54 -9.83 -1.56
C VAL A 9 -1.07 -9.45 -2.93
N LEU A 10 -2.37 -9.60 -3.12
CA LEU A 10 -3.12 -9.05 -4.25
C LEU A 10 -3.22 -7.53 -4.06
N ALA A 11 -2.91 -6.79 -5.11
CA ALA A 11 -3.24 -5.37 -5.20
C ALA A 11 -4.76 -5.18 -5.05
N PRO A 12 -5.24 -4.11 -4.40
CA PRO A 12 -6.66 -3.92 -4.16
C PRO A 12 -7.42 -3.78 -5.48
N GLU A 13 -8.42 -4.63 -5.68
CA GLU A 13 -9.43 -4.46 -6.72
C GLU A 13 -10.24 -3.18 -6.45
N VAL A 14 -10.34 -2.34 -7.45
CA VAL A 14 -11.17 -1.13 -7.45
C VAL A 14 -12.62 -1.56 -7.63
N PRO A 15 -13.55 -1.22 -6.72
CA PRO A 15 -14.96 -1.54 -6.90
C PRO A 15 -15.55 -0.68 -8.04
N SER A 16 -16.20 -1.35 -8.99
CA SER A 16 -16.96 -0.75 -10.08
C SER A 16 -18.25 -0.11 -9.55
N SER A 17 -18.24 1.18 -9.25
CA SER A 17 -19.46 1.95 -9.11
C SER A 17 -19.70 2.76 -10.38
N ARG A 18 -20.86 2.54 -11.03
CA ARG A 18 -21.33 3.34 -12.16
C ARG A 18 -21.48 4.81 -11.73
N PRO A 19 -21.02 5.78 -12.52
CA PRO A 19 -21.23 7.18 -12.20
C PRO A 19 -22.65 7.64 -12.58
N PRO A 20 -23.20 8.60 -11.84
CA PRO A 20 -24.42 9.32 -12.24
C PRO A 20 -24.16 10.26 -13.41
N ALA A 21 -25.20 10.59 -14.14
CA ALA A 21 -25.27 11.29 -15.42
C ALA A 21 -24.34 12.51 -15.58
N GLU A 22 -23.71 12.56 -16.74
CA GLU A 22 -22.73 13.53 -17.20
C GLU A 22 -23.29 14.95 -17.32
N SER A 23 -22.70 15.88 -16.59
CA SER A 23 -22.66 17.30 -16.96
C SER A 23 -21.43 17.54 -17.83
N ALA A 24 -21.60 18.32 -18.91
CA ALA A 24 -20.61 18.57 -19.94
C ALA A 24 -19.31 19.20 -19.40
N THR A 25 -18.36 18.39 -18.99
CA THR A 25 -16.99 18.82 -18.76
C THR A 25 -16.25 18.88 -20.07
N SER A 26 -15.68 20.04 -20.39
CA SER A 26 -15.01 20.33 -21.66
C SER A 26 -13.94 19.29 -22.01
N LEU A 27 -13.78 19.00 -23.31
CA LEU A 27 -12.76 18.10 -23.86
C LEU A 27 -11.35 18.38 -23.28
N ALA A 28 -11.06 19.64 -22.97
CA ALA A 28 -9.83 20.08 -22.34
C ALA A 28 -9.63 19.53 -20.90
N ALA A 29 -10.69 19.31 -20.14
CA ALA A 29 -10.60 18.70 -18.79
C ALA A 29 -10.37 17.19 -18.88
N ARG A 30 -10.97 16.50 -19.86
CA ARG A 30 -10.77 15.07 -20.11
C ARG A 30 -9.35 14.75 -20.61
N LEU A 31 -8.70 15.65 -21.34
CA LEU A 31 -7.32 15.50 -21.80
C LEU A 31 -6.28 15.91 -20.72
N ARG A 32 -6.63 16.82 -19.81
CA ARG A 32 -5.71 17.25 -18.73
C ARG A 32 -5.46 16.19 -17.65
N GLN A 33 -6.42 15.33 -17.33
CA GLN A 33 -6.24 14.28 -16.33
C GLN A 33 -5.22 13.20 -16.76
N PRO A 34 -5.31 12.58 -17.96
CA PRO A 34 -4.32 11.61 -18.40
C PRO A 34 -2.94 12.25 -18.62
N LEU A 35 -2.87 13.49 -19.09
CA LEU A 35 -1.60 14.20 -19.25
C LEU A 35 -0.93 14.55 -17.92
N ARG A 36 -1.68 14.89 -16.88
CA ARG A 36 -1.15 15.09 -15.52
C ARG A 36 -0.70 13.77 -14.90
N ALA A 37 -1.44 12.69 -15.07
CA ALA A 37 -1.05 11.35 -14.62
C ALA A 37 0.21 10.86 -15.33
N ILE A 38 0.34 11.09 -16.65
CA ILE A 38 1.55 10.80 -17.42
C ILE A 38 2.72 11.68 -16.95
N ALA A 39 2.50 12.98 -16.72
CA ALA A 39 3.53 13.90 -16.24
C ALA A 39 4.01 13.57 -14.81
N GLN A 40 3.11 13.18 -13.92
CA GLN A 40 3.46 12.75 -12.56
C GLN A 40 4.23 11.42 -12.54
N ASN A 41 3.87 10.47 -13.41
CA ASN A 41 4.55 9.19 -13.51
C ASN A 41 5.88 9.24 -14.28
N LEU A 42 6.09 10.22 -15.14
CA LEU A 42 7.34 10.42 -15.89
C LEU A 42 8.38 11.26 -15.14
N HIS A 43 7.96 11.99 -14.11
CA HIS A 43 8.82 12.97 -13.44
C HIS A 43 10.08 12.33 -12.81
N PRO A 44 10.01 11.27 -11.98
CA PRO A 44 11.21 10.66 -11.37
C PRO A 44 12.07 9.90 -12.39
N ALA A 45 11.46 9.25 -13.40
CA ALA A 45 12.21 8.56 -14.45
C ALA A 45 12.96 9.53 -15.39
N ARG A 46 12.38 10.69 -15.68
CA ARG A 46 13.05 11.76 -16.46
C ARG A 46 14.26 12.30 -15.71
N TRP A 47 14.15 12.52 -14.41
CA TRP A 47 15.29 12.97 -13.60
C TRP A 47 16.38 11.91 -13.49
N GLY A 48 16.04 10.64 -13.33
CA GLY A 48 16.99 9.54 -13.36
C GLY A 48 17.71 9.45 -14.71
N LEU A 49 16.96 9.50 -15.82
CA LEU A 49 17.50 9.50 -17.17
C LEU A 49 18.41 10.71 -17.43
N LEU A 50 17.95 11.91 -17.07
CA LEU A 50 18.73 13.15 -17.21
C LEU A 50 20.01 13.11 -16.39
N LEU A 51 19.94 12.65 -15.14
CA LEU A 51 21.10 12.54 -14.28
C LEU A 51 22.12 11.52 -14.85
N THR A 52 21.65 10.34 -15.28
CA THR A 52 22.52 9.33 -15.87
C THR A 52 23.13 9.82 -17.18
N THR A 53 22.32 10.44 -18.05
CA THR A 53 22.82 11.02 -19.29
C THR A 53 23.81 12.15 -19.01
N LEU A 54 23.53 13.02 -18.06
CA LEU A 54 24.44 14.09 -17.64
C LEU A 54 25.77 13.52 -17.13
N VAL A 55 25.72 12.50 -16.26
CA VAL A 55 26.94 11.85 -15.76
C VAL A 55 27.73 11.20 -16.91
N LEU A 56 27.07 10.50 -17.82
CA LEU A 56 27.71 9.89 -18.98
C LEU A 56 28.32 10.96 -19.93
N VAL A 57 27.62 12.06 -20.17
CA VAL A 57 28.12 13.19 -20.97
C VAL A 57 29.28 13.88 -20.29
N VAL A 58 29.22 14.09 -18.96
CA VAL A 58 30.34 14.68 -18.20
C VAL A 58 31.56 13.76 -18.24
N LEU A 59 31.37 12.44 -18.02
CA LEU A 59 32.45 11.49 -18.11
C LEU A 59 33.06 11.44 -19.52
N TRP A 60 32.21 11.42 -20.57
CA TRP A 60 32.67 11.50 -21.95
C TRP A 60 33.36 12.82 -22.28
N GLY A 61 32.81 13.95 -21.81
CA GLY A 61 33.41 15.27 -22.00
C GLY A 61 34.76 15.41 -21.33
N LEU A 62 34.94 14.84 -20.12
CA LEU A 62 36.25 14.79 -19.44
C LEU A 62 37.27 13.97 -20.24
N GLU A 63 36.84 12.89 -20.84
CA GLU A 63 37.71 12.02 -21.66
C GLU A 63 38.09 12.70 -22.97
N VAL A 64 37.15 13.33 -23.67
CA VAL A 64 37.41 14.14 -24.89
C VAL A 64 38.33 15.32 -24.59
N ALA A 65 38.13 15.98 -23.44
CA ALA A 65 39.04 17.05 -23.01
C ALA A 65 40.45 16.56 -22.72
N ALA A 66 40.56 15.34 -22.13
CA ALA A 66 41.85 14.72 -21.87
C ALA A 66 42.59 14.28 -23.14
N SER A 67 41.84 13.91 -24.21
CA SER A 67 42.41 13.53 -25.51
C SER A 67 42.72 14.73 -26.42
N GLY A 68 42.30 15.93 -26.03
CA GLY A 68 42.52 17.16 -26.80
C GLY A 68 43.97 17.49 -27.05
N SER A 69 44.24 18.16 -28.21
CA SER A 69 45.57 18.64 -28.58
C SER A 69 46.07 19.65 -27.54
N THR A 70 47.07 19.28 -26.73
CA THR A 70 47.80 20.19 -25.88
C THR A 70 48.79 20.99 -26.73
N ALA A 71 48.71 22.28 -26.72
CA ALA A 71 49.57 23.17 -27.52
C ALA A 71 51.06 22.91 -27.20
N GLY A 72 51.84 22.67 -28.19
CA GLY A 72 53.29 22.43 -28.03
C GLY A 72 53.66 21.00 -27.63
N SER A 73 52.73 20.04 -27.63
CA SER A 73 53.04 18.63 -27.37
C SER A 73 53.03 17.78 -28.66
N VAL A 74 53.82 16.75 -28.68
CA VAL A 74 53.92 15.74 -29.75
C VAL A 74 53.39 14.41 -29.21
N LEU A 75 52.44 13.76 -29.92
CA LEU A 75 51.94 12.44 -29.61
C LEU A 75 52.72 11.37 -30.40
N LEU A 76 53.35 10.46 -29.70
CA LEU A 76 54.10 9.35 -30.27
C LEU A 76 53.21 8.13 -30.32
N THR A 77 52.88 7.73 -31.56
CA THR A 77 52.01 6.58 -31.84
C THR A 77 52.75 5.39 -32.47
N GLN A 78 54.03 5.58 -32.79
CA GLN A 78 54.89 4.53 -33.35
C GLN A 78 56.11 4.28 -32.45
N ALA A 79 56.44 3.03 -32.24
CA ALA A 79 57.61 2.62 -31.47
C ALA A 79 58.27 1.41 -32.13
N SER A 80 59.57 1.23 -31.87
CA SER A 80 60.24 -0.05 -32.15
C SER A 80 60.27 -0.86 -30.85
N MET A 81 59.65 -2.03 -30.85
CA MET A 81 59.62 -2.91 -29.68
C MET A 81 60.74 -3.95 -29.81
N VAL A 82 61.52 -4.06 -28.72
CA VAL A 82 62.61 -5.02 -28.61
C VAL A 82 62.43 -5.83 -27.34
N ARG A 83 62.70 -7.13 -27.35
CA ARG A 83 62.69 -7.96 -26.13
C ARG A 83 63.99 -7.77 -25.36
N ILE A 84 63.88 -7.75 -24.03
CA ILE A 84 65.05 -7.76 -23.12
C ILE A 84 65.33 -9.21 -22.75
N GLY A 85 66.57 -9.66 -23.00
CA GLY A 85 67.01 -11.00 -22.61
C GLY A 85 67.22 -11.12 -21.09
N SER A 86 67.48 -12.37 -20.65
CA SER A 86 67.78 -12.65 -19.23
C SER A 86 69.03 -11.97 -18.70
N ASP A 87 69.92 -11.54 -19.60
CA ASP A 87 71.12 -10.76 -19.32
C ASP A 87 70.88 -9.26 -19.18
N GLY A 88 69.61 -8.84 -19.29
CA GLY A 88 69.19 -7.44 -19.21
C GLY A 88 69.48 -6.61 -20.47
N ARG A 89 69.97 -7.26 -21.56
CA ARG A 89 70.31 -6.58 -22.81
C ARG A 89 69.20 -6.76 -23.87
N PRO A 90 68.99 -5.74 -24.72
CA PRO A 90 68.01 -5.85 -25.81
C PRO A 90 68.46 -6.85 -26.85
N VAL A 91 67.54 -7.69 -27.29
CA VAL A 91 67.76 -8.70 -28.38
C VAL A 91 67.41 -7.99 -29.69
N GLU A 92 68.35 -7.33 -30.29
CA GLU A 92 68.18 -6.49 -31.50
C GLU A 92 67.61 -7.27 -32.72
N ALA A 93 67.87 -8.55 -32.82
CA ALA A 93 67.36 -9.40 -33.90
C ALA A 93 65.81 -9.54 -33.84
N GLU A 94 65.19 -9.21 -32.72
CA GLU A 94 63.77 -9.29 -32.55
C GLU A 94 63.08 -7.90 -32.60
N ALA A 95 63.83 -6.86 -33.01
CA ALA A 95 63.26 -5.50 -33.13
C ALA A 95 62.18 -5.48 -34.22
N ARG A 96 60.99 -5.00 -33.83
CA ARG A 96 59.82 -4.84 -34.72
C ARG A 96 59.12 -3.51 -34.52
N PRO A 97 58.66 -2.88 -35.60
CA PRO A 97 57.82 -1.70 -35.48
C PRO A 97 56.45 -2.09 -34.90
N VAL A 98 55.94 -1.28 -33.99
CA VAL A 98 54.63 -1.44 -33.38
C VAL A 98 53.91 -0.10 -33.33
N THR A 99 52.59 -0.13 -33.47
CA THR A 99 51.73 1.04 -33.26
C THR A 99 51.20 1.06 -31.82
N LEU A 100 51.23 2.21 -31.19
CA LEU A 100 50.64 2.42 -29.87
C LEU A 100 49.18 2.84 -29.99
N PRO A 101 48.30 2.37 -29.12
CA PRO A 101 48.55 1.51 -27.97
C PRO A 101 48.90 0.09 -28.40
N HIS A 102 49.92 -0.50 -27.76
CA HIS A 102 50.37 -1.86 -28.01
C HIS A 102 50.10 -2.72 -26.79
N LEU A 103 49.41 -3.83 -27.01
CA LEU A 103 49.07 -4.83 -25.99
C LEU A 103 49.92 -6.07 -26.21
N ARG A 104 50.51 -6.61 -25.17
CA ARG A 104 51.29 -7.85 -25.24
C ARG A 104 50.35 -9.07 -25.25
N GLU A 105 50.23 -9.73 -26.38
CA GLU A 105 49.29 -10.85 -26.53
C GLU A 105 49.83 -12.18 -25.96
N ARG A 106 51.11 -12.49 -26.13
CA ARG A 106 51.70 -13.78 -25.75
C ARG A 106 52.91 -13.61 -24.84
N PRO A 107 53.14 -14.56 -23.91
CA PRO A 107 54.35 -14.57 -23.12
C PRO A 107 55.60 -14.69 -24.00
N ALA A 108 56.70 -14.07 -23.59
CA ALA A 108 57.97 -14.28 -24.24
C ALA A 108 58.41 -15.73 -24.02
N ARG A 109 59.14 -16.26 -24.98
CA ARG A 109 59.70 -17.61 -24.88
C ARG A 109 60.78 -17.76 -23.78
N ASP A 110 61.36 -16.62 -23.33
CA ASP A 110 62.24 -16.46 -22.18
C ASP A 110 61.58 -15.79 -20.99
N GLU A 111 62.01 -16.16 -19.79
CA GLU A 111 61.39 -15.83 -18.51
C GLU A 111 61.41 -14.34 -18.09
N SER A 112 62.22 -13.47 -18.77
CA SER A 112 62.36 -12.04 -18.32
C SER A 112 61.08 -11.23 -18.47
N GLY A 113 60.20 -11.55 -19.40
CA GLY A 113 58.90 -10.85 -19.56
C GLY A 113 58.97 -9.34 -19.85
N VAL A 114 60.19 -8.79 -20.03
CA VAL A 114 60.44 -7.36 -20.20
C VAL A 114 60.56 -7.01 -21.68
N HIS A 115 59.86 -5.95 -22.09
CA HIS A 115 59.94 -5.41 -23.46
C HIS A 115 60.35 -3.93 -23.37
N GLU A 116 61.24 -3.52 -24.31
CA GLU A 116 61.67 -2.13 -24.45
C GLU A 116 61.01 -1.53 -25.70
N TYR A 117 60.27 -0.45 -25.48
CA TYR A 117 59.65 0.36 -26.52
C TYR A 117 60.54 1.56 -26.79
N ARG A 118 61.09 1.67 -27.97
CA ARG A 118 61.96 2.75 -28.43
C ARG A 118 61.17 3.78 -29.21
N LEU A 119 61.05 4.98 -28.69
CA LEU A 119 60.31 6.09 -29.30
C LEU A 119 61.32 7.16 -29.71
N ALA A 120 61.41 7.40 -31.01
CA ALA A 120 62.20 8.50 -31.52
C ALA A 120 61.39 9.79 -31.55
N PHE A 121 61.95 10.90 -31.10
CA PHE A 121 61.30 12.20 -31.14
C PHE A 121 62.27 13.32 -31.39
N ALA A 122 61.81 14.41 -32.04
CA ALA A 122 62.50 15.70 -32.07
C ALA A 122 62.03 16.55 -30.86
N ALA A 123 62.90 17.27 -30.25
CA ALA A 123 62.49 18.21 -29.21
C ALA A 123 61.47 19.21 -29.79
N PRO A 124 60.27 19.31 -29.21
CA PRO A 124 59.25 20.23 -29.77
C PRO A 124 59.77 21.63 -29.79
N SER A 125 59.91 22.19 -31.00
CA SER A 125 60.27 23.58 -31.23
C SER A 125 59.02 24.47 -31.00
N SER A 126 58.73 24.75 -29.73
CA SER A 126 57.69 25.72 -29.44
C SER A 126 58.24 27.13 -29.52
N PRO A 127 57.62 28.06 -30.27
CA PRO A 127 57.99 29.50 -30.30
C PRO A 127 57.86 30.16 -28.90
N ARG A 128 57.26 29.49 -27.93
CA ARG A 128 57.09 29.91 -26.52
C ARG A 128 57.97 29.13 -25.54
N ALA A 129 58.82 28.21 -25.99
CA ALA A 129 59.82 27.61 -25.14
C ALA A 129 60.89 28.66 -24.82
N SER A 130 60.60 29.54 -23.81
CA SER A 130 61.61 30.34 -23.17
C SER A 130 62.73 29.40 -22.70
N ALA A 131 63.98 29.80 -22.93
CA ALA A 131 65.15 29.03 -22.52
C ALA A 131 64.99 28.67 -21.02
N GLY A 132 64.68 27.40 -20.73
CA GLY A 132 64.46 26.92 -19.33
C GLY A 132 63.16 26.14 -19.07
N GLU A 133 62.23 26.03 -20.03
CA GLU A 133 60.99 25.26 -19.79
C GLU A 133 61.32 23.76 -19.82
N MET A 134 60.98 23.07 -18.69
CA MET A 134 61.21 21.64 -18.55
C MET A 134 60.23 20.87 -19.43
N LEU A 135 60.76 19.96 -20.29
CA LEU A 135 59.94 19.00 -21.02
C LEU A 135 59.60 17.79 -20.16
N ALA A 136 58.49 17.14 -20.43
CA ALA A 136 58.08 15.91 -19.78
C ALA A 136 57.51 14.91 -20.81
N ALA A 137 57.58 13.65 -20.47
CA ALA A 137 56.91 12.57 -21.14
C ALA A 137 55.67 12.15 -20.32
N PHE A 138 54.50 12.26 -20.88
CA PHE A 138 53.26 11.79 -20.28
C PHE A 138 52.88 10.42 -20.84
N LEU A 139 52.78 9.44 -19.95
CA LEU A 139 52.38 8.06 -20.23
C LEU A 139 51.00 7.88 -19.59
N PRO A 140 49.91 7.97 -20.35
CA PRO A 140 48.56 7.93 -19.78
C PRO A 140 48.19 6.57 -19.20
N GLN A 141 48.76 5.48 -19.73
CA GLN A 141 48.55 4.13 -19.25
C GLN A 141 49.74 3.26 -19.57
N VAL A 142 50.34 2.72 -18.51
CA VAL A 142 51.37 1.68 -18.58
C VAL A 142 50.98 0.58 -17.63
N CYS A 143 50.53 -0.55 -18.15
CA CYS A 143 50.16 -1.70 -17.32
C CYS A 143 51.39 -2.53 -17.00
N ALA A 144 51.93 -2.31 -15.85
CA ALA A 144 52.97 -3.08 -15.20
C ALA A 144 54.05 -2.18 -14.61
N SER A 145 55.11 -2.83 -14.09
CA SER A 145 56.32 -2.11 -13.70
C SER A 145 57.06 -1.58 -14.94
N PHE A 146 57.57 -0.36 -14.88
CA PHE A 146 58.24 0.23 -16.02
C PHE A 146 59.51 1.05 -15.60
N GLU A 147 60.43 1.17 -16.55
CA GLU A 147 61.55 2.11 -16.49
C GLU A 147 61.52 3.02 -17.72
N VAL A 148 61.80 4.29 -17.54
CA VAL A 148 61.92 5.27 -18.63
C VAL A 148 63.40 5.69 -18.71
N ARG A 149 63.94 5.60 -19.90
CA ARG A 149 65.34 6.01 -20.20
C ARG A 149 65.33 7.03 -21.31
N LEU A 150 66.07 8.10 -21.11
CA LEU A 150 66.30 9.12 -22.12
C LEU A 150 67.72 9.02 -22.65
N ASN A 151 67.85 8.77 -23.96
CA ASN A 151 69.15 8.61 -24.64
C ASN A 151 70.05 7.55 -23.93
N GLY A 152 69.46 6.50 -23.34
CA GLY A 152 70.14 5.42 -22.66
C GLY A 152 70.27 5.60 -21.13
N GLN A 153 70.07 6.79 -20.60
CA GLN A 153 70.14 7.05 -19.15
C GLN A 153 68.76 6.86 -18.48
N LEU A 154 68.73 6.18 -17.32
CA LEU A 154 67.51 6.00 -16.53
C LEU A 154 67.07 7.35 -15.91
N ILE A 155 65.85 7.76 -16.18
CA ILE A 155 65.27 9.02 -15.65
C ILE A 155 64.09 8.79 -14.71
N ASP A 156 63.39 7.66 -14.84
CA ASP A 156 62.24 7.33 -13.99
C ASP A 156 62.08 5.81 -13.94
N ALA A 157 61.57 5.30 -12.82
CA ALA A 157 61.26 3.89 -12.65
C ALA A 157 60.10 3.72 -11.67
N ARG A 158 59.14 2.85 -12.03
CA ARG A 158 58.04 2.50 -11.15
C ARG A 158 57.92 0.99 -11.03
N GLY A 159 57.84 0.48 -9.81
CA GLY A 159 57.87 -0.96 -9.53
C GLY A 159 59.22 -1.61 -9.79
N LYS A 160 59.26 -2.95 -9.71
CA LYS A 160 60.45 -3.75 -10.03
C LYS A 160 60.21 -4.54 -11.30
N LEU A 161 61.08 -4.42 -12.29
CA LEU A 161 60.98 -5.18 -13.53
C LEU A 161 61.09 -6.69 -13.31
N ALA A 162 61.80 -7.14 -12.27
CA ALA A 162 61.94 -8.56 -11.92
C ALA A 162 60.69 -9.15 -11.24
N ASP A 163 59.87 -8.31 -10.60
CA ASP A 163 58.63 -8.71 -9.92
C ASP A 163 57.53 -7.71 -10.24
N PRO A 164 56.94 -7.79 -11.45
CA PRO A 164 55.99 -6.81 -11.91
C PRO A 164 54.69 -6.90 -11.13
N HIS A 165 54.29 -5.81 -10.51
CA HIS A 165 53.00 -5.67 -9.81
C HIS A 165 51.93 -5.21 -10.79
N PRO A 166 50.84 -5.97 -11.00
CA PRO A 166 49.79 -5.60 -11.94
C PRO A 166 48.85 -4.46 -11.45
N GLY A 167 49.15 -3.86 -10.28
CA GLY A 167 48.31 -2.84 -9.67
C GLY A 167 48.35 -1.46 -10.33
N ASP A 168 49.40 -1.16 -11.11
CA ASP A 168 49.67 0.22 -11.54
C ASP A 168 49.04 0.61 -12.89
N CYS A 169 48.18 -0.25 -13.47
CA CYS A 169 47.59 -0.03 -14.80
C CYS A 169 46.80 1.27 -14.96
N TYR A 170 46.31 1.81 -13.89
CA TYR A 170 45.40 2.97 -13.90
C TYR A 170 46.05 4.28 -13.47
N GLU A 171 47.32 4.19 -13.05
CA GLU A 171 48.06 5.35 -12.60
C GLU A 171 48.91 5.90 -13.77
N PRO A 172 48.58 7.09 -14.31
CA PRO A 172 49.35 7.73 -15.34
C PRO A 172 50.73 8.14 -14.79
N ALA A 173 51.75 8.19 -15.65
CA ALA A 173 53.07 8.71 -15.28
C ALA A 173 53.38 10.00 -16.04
N LEU A 174 53.99 10.96 -15.33
CA LEU A 174 54.51 12.19 -15.89
C LEU A 174 56.01 12.27 -15.52
N THR A 175 56.84 11.89 -16.44
CA THR A 175 58.28 11.78 -16.25
C THR A 175 58.97 13.05 -16.76
N PRO A 176 59.60 13.86 -15.93
CA PRO A 176 60.41 15.01 -16.38
C PRO A 176 61.60 14.57 -17.25
N LEU A 177 61.84 15.30 -18.31
CA LEU A 177 62.96 15.06 -19.25
C LEU A 177 64.09 16.05 -18.90
N PRO A 178 65.22 15.60 -18.27
CA PRO A 178 66.28 16.49 -17.92
C PRO A 178 66.90 17.20 -19.14
N PRO A 179 67.03 18.54 -19.15
CA PRO A 179 67.55 19.30 -20.30
C PRO A 179 68.95 18.88 -20.71
N GLY A 180 69.79 18.51 -19.75
CA GLY A 180 71.19 18.09 -20.00
C GLY A 180 71.30 16.77 -20.75
N LEU A 181 70.23 15.97 -20.86
CA LEU A 181 70.20 14.72 -21.56
C LEU A 181 69.54 14.83 -22.96
N LEU A 182 68.90 15.96 -23.26
CA LEU A 182 68.26 16.23 -24.51
C LEU A 182 69.28 16.63 -25.59
N LYS A 183 69.14 16.05 -26.75
CA LYS A 183 69.90 16.39 -27.97
C LYS A 183 69.07 17.34 -28.82
N PRO A 184 69.68 18.18 -29.65
CA PRO A 184 68.96 19.05 -30.59
C PRO A 184 68.04 18.24 -31.53
N GLU A 185 68.56 17.09 -32.00
CA GLU A 185 67.85 16.18 -32.88
C GLU A 185 68.12 14.72 -32.51
N GLY A 186 67.23 13.79 -32.90
CA GLY A 186 67.42 12.37 -32.71
C GLY A 186 67.36 11.90 -31.26
N ASN A 187 66.48 12.49 -30.43
CA ASN A 187 66.22 11.98 -29.08
C ASN A 187 65.51 10.63 -29.16
N ARG A 188 65.88 9.78 -28.20
CA ARG A 188 65.26 8.46 -28.03
C ARG A 188 64.77 8.31 -26.59
N LEU A 189 63.48 8.02 -26.47
CA LEU A 189 62.85 7.63 -25.21
C LEU A 189 62.63 6.12 -25.21
N ASP A 190 63.31 5.42 -24.32
CA ASP A 190 63.17 3.96 -24.17
C ASP A 190 62.32 3.67 -22.94
N VAL A 191 61.17 3.02 -23.15
CA VAL A 191 60.26 2.63 -22.07
C VAL A 191 60.32 1.10 -21.95
N ARG A 192 60.93 0.60 -20.88
CA ARG A 192 60.94 -0.80 -20.53
C ARG A 192 59.72 -1.12 -19.72
N VAL A 193 58.93 -2.09 -20.17
CA VAL A 193 57.67 -2.52 -19.54
C VAL A 193 57.77 -4.00 -19.19
N ALA A 194 57.57 -4.30 -17.90
CA ALA A 194 57.51 -5.67 -17.40
C ALA A 194 56.07 -5.94 -16.89
N GLY A 195 55.42 -6.98 -17.41
CA GLY A 195 54.08 -7.34 -16.98
C GLY A 195 53.60 -8.62 -17.64
N GLN A 196 52.41 -9.03 -17.26
CA GLN A 196 51.81 -10.27 -17.75
C GLN A 196 51.26 -10.09 -19.17
N ALA A 197 51.41 -11.10 -20.03
CA ALA A 197 50.76 -11.11 -21.33
C ALA A 197 49.25 -11.30 -21.21
N LEU A 198 48.50 -10.93 -22.24
CA LEU A 198 47.03 -11.09 -22.27
C LEU A 198 46.61 -12.54 -21.95
N THR A 199 47.32 -13.53 -22.46
CA THR A 199 47.00 -14.94 -22.18
C THR A 199 47.11 -15.33 -20.70
N GLN A 200 47.85 -14.56 -19.89
CA GLN A 200 48.13 -14.82 -18.47
C GLN A 200 47.25 -14.06 -17.51
N VAL A 201 46.35 -13.20 -18.01
CA VAL A 201 45.46 -12.37 -17.19
C VAL A 201 44.00 -12.67 -17.48
N ALA A 202 43.12 -12.48 -16.49
CA ALA A 202 41.69 -12.72 -16.64
C ALA A 202 41.01 -11.62 -17.46
N SER A 203 41.43 -10.36 -17.26
CA SER A 203 40.87 -9.19 -17.94
C SER A 203 41.92 -8.54 -18.86
N ARG A 204 41.48 -8.10 -20.03
CA ARG A 204 42.30 -7.42 -21.03
C ARG A 204 42.96 -6.15 -20.50
N GLU A 205 42.25 -5.40 -19.65
CA GLU A 205 42.76 -4.14 -19.06
C GLU A 205 44.03 -4.34 -18.19
N ARG A 206 44.27 -5.58 -17.73
CA ARG A 206 45.40 -5.92 -16.85
C ARG A 206 46.59 -6.46 -17.57
N ALA A 207 46.47 -6.71 -18.86
CA ALA A 207 47.61 -7.15 -19.68
C ALA A 207 48.63 -6.04 -19.87
N ALA A 208 49.91 -6.42 -19.96
CA ALA A 208 50.99 -5.48 -20.22
C ALA A 208 50.76 -4.70 -21.51
N GLN A 209 50.63 -3.39 -21.38
CA GLN A 209 50.36 -2.48 -22.49
C GLN A 209 51.06 -1.15 -22.32
N LEU A 210 51.34 -0.50 -23.43
CA LEU A 210 51.81 0.90 -23.46
C LEU A 210 50.86 1.71 -24.34
N ALA A 211 50.27 2.72 -23.77
CA ALA A 211 49.47 3.71 -24.52
C ALA A 211 50.36 4.71 -25.28
N PRO A 212 49.81 5.48 -26.26
CA PRO A 212 50.53 6.55 -26.93
C PRO A 212 51.16 7.52 -25.94
N VAL A 213 52.46 7.78 -26.14
CA VAL A 213 53.22 8.67 -25.24
C VAL A 213 53.19 10.09 -25.78
N ARG A 214 52.98 11.06 -24.90
CA ARG A 214 52.95 12.47 -25.27
C ARG A 214 54.13 13.19 -24.68
N ILE A 215 54.90 13.88 -25.53
CA ILE A 215 56.06 14.69 -25.09
C ILE A 215 55.76 16.18 -25.30
N GLY A 216 56.00 16.99 -24.29
CA GLY A 216 55.74 18.45 -24.34
C GLY A 216 56.20 19.17 -23.09
N PRO A 217 55.87 20.47 -22.97
CA PRO A 217 56.15 21.26 -21.78
C PRO A 217 55.48 20.65 -20.55
N HIS A 218 56.24 20.52 -19.46
CA HIS A 218 55.72 19.96 -18.18
C HIS A 218 54.48 20.70 -17.71
N ALA A 219 54.51 22.04 -17.76
CA ALA A 219 53.37 22.88 -17.35
C ALA A 219 52.08 22.62 -18.15
N ALA A 220 52.22 22.21 -19.43
CA ALA A 220 51.07 21.85 -20.28
C ALA A 220 50.56 20.43 -20.04
N LEU A 221 51.41 19.50 -19.62
CA LEU A 221 51.08 18.09 -19.40
C LEU A 221 50.67 17.78 -17.96
N ASP A 222 51.06 18.57 -16.96
CA ASP A 222 50.70 18.36 -15.57
C ASP A 222 49.19 18.44 -15.30
N PRO A 223 48.41 19.41 -15.83
CA PRO A 223 46.95 19.39 -15.70
C PRO A 223 46.33 18.13 -16.31
N LEU A 224 46.81 17.67 -17.46
CA LEU A 224 46.33 16.44 -18.10
C LEU A 224 46.65 15.20 -17.26
N HIS A 225 47.84 15.13 -16.67
CA HIS A 225 48.22 14.07 -15.73
C HIS A 225 47.31 14.03 -14.52
N ARG A 226 47.10 15.17 -13.84
CA ARG A 226 46.20 15.25 -12.67
C ARG A 226 44.75 14.89 -13.01
N GLN A 227 44.25 15.37 -14.16
CA GLN A 227 42.91 15.03 -14.64
C GLN A 227 42.75 13.52 -14.90
N THR A 228 43.74 12.91 -15.58
CA THR A 228 43.72 11.46 -15.88
C THR A 228 43.80 10.63 -14.60
N LEU A 229 44.66 11.04 -13.66
CA LEU A 229 44.80 10.41 -12.34
C LEU A 229 43.48 10.53 -11.52
N ALA A 230 42.91 11.73 -11.45
CA ALA A 230 41.66 11.94 -10.76
C ALA A 230 40.51 11.13 -11.36
N PHE A 231 40.48 10.99 -12.69
CA PHE A 231 39.46 10.22 -13.38
C PHE A 231 39.67 8.71 -13.19
N ASN A 232 40.85 8.20 -13.47
CA ASN A 232 41.13 6.76 -13.45
C ASN A 232 41.07 6.17 -12.02
N LEU A 233 41.67 6.85 -11.07
CA LEU A 233 41.79 6.38 -9.68
C LEU A 233 40.80 7.03 -8.76
N GLY A 234 40.77 8.37 -8.76
CA GLY A 234 39.92 9.14 -7.85
C GLY A 234 38.43 8.86 -8.05
N ALA A 235 37.92 8.96 -9.27
CA ALA A 235 36.53 8.68 -9.57
C ALA A 235 36.15 7.21 -9.32
N THR A 236 37.05 6.28 -9.66
CA THR A 236 36.82 4.85 -9.41
C THR A 236 36.69 4.54 -7.92
N HIS A 237 37.61 5.06 -7.09
CA HIS A 237 37.56 4.84 -5.64
C HIS A 237 36.36 5.54 -4.99
N ALA A 238 36.03 6.77 -5.42
CA ALA A 238 34.85 7.49 -4.94
C ALA A 238 33.56 6.72 -5.27
N LEU A 239 33.40 6.27 -6.52
CA LEU A 239 32.22 5.52 -6.95
C LEU A 239 32.14 4.14 -6.28
N ALA A 240 33.28 3.45 -6.09
CA ALA A 240 33.32 2.18 -5.36
C ALA A 240 32.93 2.38 -3.89
N THR A 241 33.38 3.48 -3.25
CA THR A 241 33.00 3.83 -1.89
C THR A 241 31.50 4.11 -1.80
N VAL A 242 30.95 4.89 -2.74
CA VAL A 242 29.50 5.13 -2.81
C VAL A 242 28.71 3.83 -3.01
N ALA A 243 29.17 2.94 -3.90
CA ALA A 243 28.55 1.63 -4.10
C ALA A 243 28.58 0.77 -2.82
N ALA A 244 29.70 0.82 -2.07
CA ALA A 244 29.81 0.12 -0.78
C ALA A 244 28.84 0.67 0.27
N VAL A 245 28.75 2.00 0.40
CA VAL A 245 27.81 2.67 1.33
C VAL A 245 26.36 2.33 0.97
N VAL A 246 26.03 2.40 -0.33
CA VAL A 246 24.70 2.03 -0.85
C VAL A 246 24.42 0.55 -0.60
N GLY A 247 25.41 -0.32 -0.78
CA GLY A 247 25.29 -1.74 -0.49
C GLY A 247 25.00 -2.03 1.00
N LEU A 248 25.74 -1.37 1.89
CA LEU A 248 25.49 -1.47 3.35
C LEU A 248 24.10 -0.94 3.73
N ALA A 249 23.70 0.21 3.18
CA ALA A 249 22.37 0.77 3.40
C ALA A 249 21.28 -0.20 2.96
N ALA A 250 21.45 -0.86 1.81
CA ALA A 250 20.51 -1.87 1.34
C ALA A 250 20.43 -3.09 2.27
N LEU A 251 21.55 -3.55 2.85
CA LEU A 251 21.56 -4.63 3.84
C LEU A 251 20.84 -4.22 5.14
N VAL A 252 21.02 -2.98 5.60
CA VAL A 252 20.28 -2.44 6.76
C VAL A 252 18.79 -2.41 6.47
N LEU A 253 18.39 -1.94 5.28
CA LEU A 253 16.99 -1.94 4.85
C LEU A 253 16.44 -3.38 4.75
N ARG A 254 17.25 -4.35 4.35
CA ARG A 254 16.85 -5.77 4.37
C ARG A 254 16.58 -6.28 5.79
N ALA A 255 17.38 -5.86 6.77
CA ALA A 255 17.18 -6.25 8.17
C ALA A 255 15.91 -5.65 8.77
N SER A 256 15.53 -4.44 8.36
CA SER A 256 14.34 -3.72 8.83
C SER A 256 13.08 -3.99 8.00
N SER A 257 13.21 -4.51 6.78
CA SER A 257 12.10 -4.78 5.85
C SER A 257 12.00 -6.27 5.51
N GLN A 258 10.78 -6.73 5.22
CA GLN A 258 10.54 -8.11 4.76
C GLN A 258 10.89 -8.32 3.26
N LEU A 259 11.55 -7.35 2.62
CA LEU A 259 11.80 -7.33 1.18
C LEU A 259 13.16 -7.97 0.85
N PRO A 260 13.20 -9.22 0.32
CA PRO A 260 14.44 -9.97 0.13
C PRO A 260 15.38 -9.36 -0.92
N TYR A 261 14.87 -8.60 -1.88
CA TYR A 261 15.68 -8.04 -2.98
C TYR A 261 16.71 -7.00 -2.50
N PHE A 262 16.48 -6.32 -1.34
CA PHE A 262 17.48 -5.44 -0.75
C PHE A 262 18.76 -6.17 -0.35
N GLY A 263 18.64 -7.40 0.13
CA GLY A 263 19.80 -8.22 0.49
C GLY A 263 20.66 -8.58 -0.72
N TYR A 264 20.02 -9.01 -1.80
CA TYR A 264 20.70 -9.36 -3.04
C TYR A 264 21.33 -8.14 -3.72
N PHE A 265 20.63 -7.00 -3.73
CA PHE A 265 21.19 -5.74 -4.22
C PHE A 265 22.41 -5.31 -3.39
N GLY A 266 22.31 -5.38 -2.05
CA GLY A 266 23.40 -5.04 -1.14
C GLY A 266 24.65 -5.91 -1.40
N ALA A 267 24.45 -7.23 -1.57
CA ALA A 267 25.52 -8.15 -1.89
C ALA A 267 26.17 -7.85 -3.27
N ALA A 268 25.36 -7.54 -4.28
CA ALA A 268 25.85 -7.17 -5.61
C ALA A 268 26.67 -5.86 -5.57
N ALA A 269 26.18 -4.84 -4.87
CA ALA A 269 26.86 -3.54 -4.76
C ALA A 269 28.16 -3.61 -3.97
N LEU A 270 28.19 -4.36 -2.85
CA LEU A 270 29.40 -4.60 -2.07
C LEU A 270 30.41 -5.44 -2.85
N GLY A 271 29.95 -6.52 -3.52
CA GLY A 271 30.77 -7.34 -4.36
C GLY A 271 31.38 -6.55 -5.52
N TRP A 272 30.60 -5.69 -6.16
CA TRP A 272 31.10 -4.78 -7.19
C TRP A 272 32.14 -3.78 -6.66
N ALA A 273 31.88 -3.16 -5.50
CA ALA A 273 32.83 -2.23 -4.87
C ALA A 273 34.17 -2.90 -4.56
N LEU A 274 34.12 -4.13 -4.05
CA LEU A 274 35.32 -4.93 -3.80
C LEU A 274 36.04 -5.28 -5.09
N LEU A 275 35.30 -5.73 -6.12
CA LEU A 275 35.87 -6.04 -7.43
C LEU A 275 36.53 -4.81 -8.06
N ALA A 276 35.90 -3.65 -8.00
CA ALA A 276 36.47 -2.38 -8.48
C ALA A 276 37.77 -2.00 -7.72
N ALA A 277 37.80 -2.20 -6.42
CA ALA A 277 38.99 -1.96 -5.60
C ALA A 277 40.14 -2.94 -5.98
N LEU A 278 39.83 -4.22 -6.20
CA LEU A 278 40.83 -5.21 -6.64
C LEU A 278 41.36 -4.91 -8.03
N LEU A 279 40.51 -4.46 -8.95
CA LEU A 279 40.91 -4.08 -10.31
C LEU A 279 41.83 -2.86 -10.33
N THR A 280 41.66 -1.90 -9.43
CA THR A 280 42.41 -0.65 -9.40
C THR A 280 43.63 -0.65 -8.48
N GLY A 281 44.05 -1.82 -8.02
CA GLY A 281 45.36 -1.98 -7.39
C GLY A 281 45.35 -1.83 -5.87
N ALA A 282 44.24 -2.25 -5.18
CA ALA A 282 44.38 -2.60 -3.77
C ALA A 282 45.47 -3.65 -3.64
N ALA A 283 46.68 -3.22 -3.22
CA ALA A 283 47.86 -4.08 -3.15
C ALA A 283 47.62 -5.21 -2.13
N LEU A 284 47.11 -6.32 -2.62
CA LEU A 284 47.09 -7.56 -1.85
C LEU A 284 48.51 -8.15 -1.92
N PRO A 285 49.06 -8.62 -0.81
CA PRO A 285 50.39 -9.24 -0.78
C PRO A 285 50.33 -10.67 -1.36
N LEU A 286 49.73 -10.80 -2.55
CA LEU A 286 49.54 -12.06 -3.25
C LEU A 286 50.33 -12.05 -4.57
N PRO A 287 50.97 -13.19 -4.97
CA PRO A 287 51.55 -13.34 -6.31
C PRO A 287 50.53 -13.00 -7.40
N GLY A 288 50.99 -12.41 -8.52
CA GLY A 288 50.11 -11.87 -9.57
C GLY A 288 49.06 -12.84 -10.07
N ILE A 289 49.38 -14.14 -10.18
CA ILE A 289 48.43 -15.19 -10.60
C ILE A 289 47.27 -15.35 -9.63
N TRP A 290 47.51 -15.27 -8.32
CA TRP A 290 46.46 -15.41 -7.31
C TRP A 290 45.52 -14.18 -7.30
N THR A 291 46.04 -13.02 -7.62
CA THR A 291 45.23 -11.80 -7.79
C THR A 291 44.27 -11.96 -8.99
N GLU A 292 44.75 -12.51 -10.12
CA GLU A 292 43.92 -12.80 -11.30
C GLU A 292 42.82 -13.83 -11.00
N LEU A 293 43.19 -14.92 -10.30
CA LEU A 293 42.21 -15.92 -9.86
C LEU A 293 41.18 -15.35 -8.91
N LEU A 294 41.57 -14.47 -7.99
CA LEU A 294 40.68 -13.84 -7.05
C LEU A 294 39.66 -12.93 -7.75
N ILE A 295 40.13 -12.09 -8.68
CA ILE A 295 39.27 -11.20 -9.48
C ILE A 295 38.25 -12.05 -10.27
N ALA A 296 38.69 -13.10 -10.92
CA ALA A 296 37.84 -14.00 -11.70
C ALA A 296 36.85 -14.79 -10.80
N ALA A 297 37.26 -15.14 -9.58
CA ALA A 297 36.40 -15.83 -8.62
C ALA A 297 35.28 -14.95 -8.06
N PHE A 298 35.49 -13.62 -7.99
CA PHE A 298 34.46 -12.69 -7.49
C PHE A 298 33.39 -12.34 -8.54
N ALA A 299 33.66 -12.44 -9.82
CA ALA A 299 32.71 -12.06 -10.86
C ALA A 299 31.39 -12.89 -10.84
N PRO A 300 31.39 -14.25 -10.73
CA PRO A 300 30.16 -15.04 -10.68
C PRO A 300 29.28 -14.75 -9.47
N PRO A 301 29.76 -14.63 -8.20
CA PRO A 301 28.93 -14.23 -7.05
C PRO A 301 28.28 -12.87 -7.22
N VAL A 302 28.98 -11.89 -7.79
CA VAL A 302 28.43 -10.55 -8.05
C VAL A 302 27.33 -10.64 -9.11
N ALA A 303 27.54 -11.37 -10.19
CA ALA A 303 26.54 -11.62 -11.24
C ALA A 303 25.32 -12.35 -10.67
N LEU A 304 25.52 -13.39 -9.86
CA LEU A 304 24.44 -14.13 -9.18
C LEU A 304 23.60 -13.19 -8.29
N ALA A 305 24.26 -12.39 -7.47
CA ALA A 305 23.57 -11.44 -6.59
C ALA A 305 22.76 -10.40 -7.39
N ALA A 306 23.32 -9.88 -8.50
CA ALA A 306 22.62 -8.95 -9.39
C ALA A 306 21.41 -9.62 -10.07
N MET A 307 21.54 -10.84 -10.57
CA MET A 307 20.44 -11.58 -11.18
C MET A 307 19.35 -11.92 -10.16
N LEU A 308 19.71 -12.39 -8.96
CA LEU A 308 18.76 -12.64 -7.88
C LEU A 308 18.02 -11.37 -7.46
N TYR A 309 18.71 -10.23 -7.42
CA TYR A 309 18.07 -8.94 -7.18
C TYR A 309 16.98 -8.67 -8.22
N LEU A 310 17.29 -8.73 -9.52
CA LEU A 310 16.33 -8.45 -10.59
C LEU A 310 15.14 -9.41 -10.58
N LEU A 311 15.40 -10.71 -10.37
CA LEU A 311 14.35 -11.73 -10.29
C LEU A 311 13.44 -11.52 -9.08
N ARG A 312 14.00 -11.31 -7.88
CA ARG A 312 13.21 -11.12 -6.64
C ARG A 312 12.45 -9.80 -6.64
N TYR A 313 13.02 -8.76 -7.26
CA TYR A 313 12.30 -7.49 -7.45
C TYR A 313 11.03 -7.67 -8.29
N CYS A 314 11.08 -8.54 -9.31
CA CYS A 314 9.92 -8.91 -10.12
C CYS A 314 9.03 -10.00 -9.50
N GLY A 315 9.33 -10.47 -8.29
CA GLY A 315 8.60 -11.57 -7.65
C GLY A 315 8.81 -12.94 -8.32
N LEU A 316 9.87 -13.10 -9.11
CA LEU A 316 10.16 -14.35 -9.82
C LEU A 316 11.13 -15.23 -9.03
N ARG A 317 10.91 -16.57 -9.14
CA ARG A 317 11.83 -17.60 -8.69
C ARG A 317 12.07 -18.58 -9.83
N VAL A 318 13.31 -18.59 -10.34
CA VAL A 318 13.72 -19.47 -11.45
C VAL A 318 14.82 -20.38 -10.95
N VAL A 319 14.42 -21.43 -10.22
CA VAL A 319 15.34 -22.28 -9.43
C VAL A 319 16.46 -22.88 -10.29
N TRP A 320 16.16 -23.38 -11.50
CA TRP A 320 17.18 -23.99 -12.37
C TRP A 320 18.28 -22.98 -12.77
N LEU A 321 17.90 -21.71 -13.04
CA LEU A 321 18.83 -20.63 -13.36
C LEU A 321 19.67 -20.25 -12.13
N GLU A 322 19.02 -20.12 -10.99
CA GLU A 322 19.68 -19.80 -9.72
C GLU A 322 20.75 -20.86 -9.36
N VAL A 323 20.41 -22.14 -9.54
CA VAL A 323 21.33 -23.24 -9.30
C VAL A 323 22.47 -23.27 -10.35
N ALA A 324 22.15 -23.03 -11.63
CA ALA A 324 23.14 -22.98 -12.69
C ALA A 324 24.19 -21.89 -12.43
N VAL A 325 23.77 -20.67 -12.09
CA VAL A 325 24.70 -19.57 -11.79
C VAL A 325 25.43 -19.77 -10.46
N ALA A 326 24.75 -20.32 -9.45
CA ALA A 326 25.40 -20.66 -8.17
C ALA A 326 26.53 -21.72 -8.40
N LEU A 327 26.32 -22.68 -9.29
CA LEU A 327 27.35 -23.66 -9.66
C LEU A 327 28.54 -22.97 -10.33
N GLN A 328 28.33 -21.94 -11.14
CA GLN A 328 29.40 -21.16 -11.76
C GLN A 328 30.32 -20.50 -10.74
N CYS A 329 29.81 -20.13 -9.54
CA CYS A 329 30.64 -19.59 -8.47
C CYS A 329 31.75 -20.56 -8.00
N VAL A 330 31.58 -21.84 -8.26
CA VAL A 330 32.59 -22.89 -7.96
C VAL A 330 33.33 -23.31 -9.22
N VAL A 331 32.63 -23.55 -10.31
CA VAL A 331 33.21 -24.09 -11.57
C VAL A 331 34.14 -23.08 -12.21
N VAL A 332 33.82 -21.77 -12.22
CA VAL A 332 34.66 -20.74 -12.83
C VAL A 332 36.04 -20.66 -12.15
N PRO A 333 36.15 -20.39 -10.83
CA PRO A 333 37.44 -20.35 -10.17
C PRO A 333 38.19 -21.69 -10.25
N ALA A 334 37.50 -22.82 -10.15
CA ALA A 334 38.12 -24.14 -10.29
C ALA A 334 38.72 -24.36 -11.70
N SER A 335 37.99 -23.99 -12.76
CA SER A 335 38.45 -24.10 -14.14
C SER A 335 39.68 -23.23 -14.42
N LEU A 336 39.73 -22.04 -13.82
CA LEU A 336 40.86 -21.11 -13.93
C LEU A 336 42.07 -21.59 -13.10
N ALA A 337 41.86 -22.15 -11.92
CA ALA A 337 42.93 -22.71 -11.09
C ALA A 337 43.59 -23.93 -11.72
N LEU A 338 42.81 -24.70 -12.52
CA LEU A 338 43.32 -25.86 -13.29
C LEU A 338 43.90 -25.48 -14.65
N ALA A 339 43.66 -24.24 -15.10
CA ALA A 339 44.22 -23.79 -16.39
C ALA A 339 45.73 -23.57 -16.29
N ALA A 340 46.45 -23.85 -17.39
CA ALA A 340 47.84 -23.46 -17.48
C ALA A 340 47.97 -21.92 -17.44
N PRO A 341 49.05 -21.37 -16.83
CA PRO A 341 49.19 -19.91 -16.64
C PRO A 341 49.13 -19.11 -17.96
N ASP A 342 49.48 -19.70 -19.08
CA ASP A 342 49.42 -19.10 -20.42
C ASP A 342 48.04 -19.18 -21.09
N ARG A 343 47.04 -19.78 -20.44
CA ARG A 343 45.67 -19.97 -20.95
C ARG A 343 44.58 -19.35 -20.11
N ILE A 344 44.92 -18.59 -19.09
CA ILE A 344 43.96 -17.97 -18.15
C ILE A 344 42.91 -17.15 -18.92
N HIS A 345 43.35 -16.30 -19.86
CA HIS A 345 42.43 -15.47 -20.65
C HIS A 345 41.48 -16.29 -21.52
N SER A 346 41.98 -17.33 -22.16
CA SER A 346 41.17 -18.18 -23.03
C SER A 346 40.10 -18.98 -22.28
N VAL A 347 40.31 -19.24 -20.99
CA VAL A 347 39.32 -19.86 -20.09
C VAL A 347 38.42 -18.81 -19.47
N ALA A 348 38.92 -17.64 -19.09
CA ALA A 348 38.14 -16.57 -18.46
C ALA A 348 37.14 -15.92 -19.43
N LEU A 349 37.55 -15.63 -20.67
CA LEU A 349 36.73 -14.93 -21.66
C LEU A 349 35.37 -15.61 -21.96
N PRO A 350 35.29 -16.94 -22.20
CA PRO A 350 34.01 -17.63 -22.36
C PRO A 350 33.12 -17.49 -21.12
N TRP A 351 33.69 -17.63 -19.90
CA TRP A 351 32.91 -17.48 -18.65
C TRP A 351 32.36 -16.07 -18.46
N VAL A 352 33.19 -15.04 -18.69
CA VAL A 352 32.74 -13.65 -18.65
C VAL A 352 31.63 -13.43 -19.68
N THR A 353 31.77 -13.96 -20.90
CA THR A 353 30.75 -13.85 -21.94
C THR A 353 29.43 -14.51 -21.52
N ILE A 354 29.47 -15.70 -20.93
CA ILE A 354 28.29 -16.42 -20.44
C ILE A 354 27.62 -15.60 -19.33
N LEU A 355 28.35 -15.13 -18.32
CA LEU A 355 27.83 -14.33 -17.24
C LEU A 355 27.19 -13.03 -17.74
N VAL A 356 27.80 -12.36 -18.70
CA VAL A 356 27.25 -11.14 -19.34
C VAL A 356 25.93 -11.44 -20.04
N LEU A 357 25.85 -12.51 -20.81
CA LEU A 357 24.62 -12.92 -21.51
C LEU A 357 23.51 -13.30 -20.52
N GLU A 358 23.84 -13.97 -19.43
CA GLU A 358 22.88 -14.30 -18.35
C GLU A 358 22.33 -13.05 -17.68
N VAL A 359 23.17 -12.08 -17.32
CA VAL A 359 22.75 -10.80 -16.74
C VAL A 359 21.87 -10.03 -17.72
N ILE A 360 22.23 -10.00 -19.02
CA ILE A 360 21.42 -9.37 -20.07
C ILE A 360 20.07 -10.09 -20.19
N GLY A 361 20.05 -11.42 -20.23
CA GLY A 361 18.81 -12.20 -20.32
C GLY A 361 17.87 -11.94 -19.16
N VAL A 362 18.36 -11.94 -17.92
CA VAL A 362 17.58 -11.61 -16.72
C VAL A 362 17.14 -10.14 -16.74
N GLY A 363 18.01 -9.23 -17.18
CA GLY A 363 17.68 -7.81 -17.34
C GLY A 363 16.55 -7.59 -18.35
N MET A 364 16.51 -8.32 -19.46
CA MET A 364 15.43 -8.26 -20.44
C MET A 364 14.10 -8.77 -19.86
N VAL A 365 14.14 -9.85 -19.08
CA VAL A 365 12.95 -10.34 -18.35
C VAL A 365 12.46 -9.30 -17.35
N PHE A 366 13.37 -8.65 -16.62
CA PHE A 366 13.07 -7.54 -15.73
C PHE A 366 12.38 -6.39 -16.49
N LEU A 367 12.95 -5.93 -17.60
CA LEU A 367 12.39 -4.85 -18.42
C LEU A 367 10.99 -5.19 -18.95
N GLN A 368 10.79 -6.42 -19.44
CA GLN A 368 9.48 -6.87 -19.92
C GLN A 368 8.41 -6.82 -18.81
N ARG A 369 8.77 -7.21 -17.59
CA ARG A 369 7.89 -7.12 -16.42
C ARG A 369 7.67 -5.68 -15.98
N ALA A 370 8.73 -4.91 -15.83
CA ALA A 370 8.68 -3.52 -15.43
C ALA A 370 7.82 -2.68 -16.39
N TRP A 371 7.88 -2.96 -17.70
CA TRP A 371 7.01 -2.31 -18.70
C TRP A 371 5.53 -2.45 -18.40
N ARG A 372 5.10 -3.58 -17.81
CA ARG A 372 3.69 -3.85 -17.49
C ARG A 372 3.25 -3.26 -16.16
N TYR A 373 4.15 -3.17 -15.16
CA TYR A 373 3.79 -2.83 -13.79
C TYR A 373 4.25 -1.43 -13.33
N SER A 374 5.39 -0.94 -13.83
CA SER A 374 5.98 0.33 -13.40
C SER A 374 6.85 0.93 -14.49
N ARG A 375 6.35 1.96 -15.16
CA ARG A 375 7.10 2.69 -16.20
C ARG A 375 8.40 3.31 -15.67
N ASN A 376 8.41 3.74 -14.42
CA ASN A 376 9.61 4.31 -13.80
C ASN A 376 10.72 3.27 -13.64
N ASP A 377 10.36 2.09 -13.11
CA ASP A 377 11.32 0.97 -12.94
C ASP A 377 11.84 0.49 -14.31
N PHE A 378 10.98 0.50 -15.32
CA PHE A 378 11.39 0.17 -16.69
C PHE A 378 12.48 1.12 -17.19
N TRP A 379 12.28 2.44 -17.09
CA TRP A 379 13.26 3.40 -17.61
C TRP A 379 14.57 3.38 -16.82
N ILE A 380 14.51 3.28 -15.49
CA ILE A 380 15.69 3.14 -14.64
C ILE A 380 16.46 1.87 -15.02
N GLY A 381 15.78 0.73 -15.14
CA GLY A 381 16.38 -0.53 -15.52
C GLY A 381 16.92 -0.54 -16.94
N ALA A 382 16.23 0.10 -17.90
CA ALA A 382 16.67 0.20 -19.29
C ALA A 382 17.97 1.00 -19.42
N VAL A 383 18.08 2.12 -18.70
CA VAL A 383 19.31 2.92 -18.66
C VAL A 383 20.46 2.12 -18.04
N ALA A 384 20.22 1.45 -16.90
CA ALA A 384 21.21 0.64 -16.22
C ALA A 384 21.69 -0.53 -17.10
N LEU A 385 20.76 -1.25 -17.73
CA LEU A 385 21.09 -2.37 -18.63
C LEU A 385 21.82 -1.88 -19.88
N SER A 386 21.41 -0.75 -20.47
CA SER A 386 22.10 -0.17 -21.63
C SER A 386 23.53 0.23 -21.29
N ALA A 387 23.74 0.88 -20.12
CA ALA A 387 25.08 1.21 -19.64
C ALA A 387 25.94 -0.06 -19.46
N PHE A 388 25.37 -1.11 -18.86
CA PHE A 388 26.03 -2.40 -18.69
C PHE A 388 26.38 -3.03 -20.03
N VAL A 389 25.44 -3.10 -21.00
CA VAL A 389 25.67 -3.69 -22.34
C VAL A 389 26.76 -2.93 -23.10
N VAL A 390 26.69 -1.60 -23.14
CA VAL A 390 27.71 -0.77 -23.82
C VAL A 390 29.10 -1.01 -23.22
N THR A 391 29.17 -1.06 -21.90
CA THR A 391 30.40 -1.30 -21.16
C THR A 391 31.02 -2.68 -21.47
N MET A 392 30.19 -3.73 -21.39
CA MET A 392 30.65 -5.08 -21.62
C MET A 392 30.98 -5.32 -23.12
N ALA A 393 30.24 -4.70 -24.03
CA ALA A 393 30.57 -4.74 -25.46
C ALA A 393 31.91 -4.05 -25.72
N ALA A 394 32.20 -2.93 -25.10
CA ALA A 394 33.50 -2.27 -25.22
C ALA A 394 34.65 -3.14 -24.69
N GLU A 395 34.45 -3.82 -23.55
CA GLU A 395 35.44 -4.74 -22.98
C GLU A 395 35.68 -5.98 -23.87
N LEU A 396 34.60 -6.59 -24.39
CA LEU A 396 34.69 -7.83 -25.19
C LEU A 396 35.14 -7.58 -26.64
N LEU A 397 34.70 -6.49 -27.27
CA LEU A 397 34.89 -6.18 -28.68
C LEU A 397 35.93 -5.11 -28.93
N GLY A 398 36.33 -4.37 -27.89
CA GLY A 398 37.21 -3.21 -28.00
C GLY A 398 38.54 -3.52 -28.60
N SER A 399 38.94 -2.79 -29.65
CA SER A 399 40.31 -2.78 -30.17
C SER A 399 41.22 -2.01 -29.22
N PRO A 400 42.54 -2.33 -29.20
CA PRO A 400 43.53 -1.55 -28.44
C PRO A 400 43.42 -0.08 -28.84
N GLY A 401 43.12 0.82 -27.93
CA GLY A 401 43.00 2.25 -28.21
C GLY A 401 41.57 2.78 -28.42
N ALA A 402 40.53 1.95 -28.40
CA ALA A 402 39.16 2.44 -28.30
C ALA A 402 38.96 2.98 -26.89
N VAL A 403 39.02 4.30 -26.78
CA VAL A 403 38.80 5.02 -25.54
C VAL A 403 37.27 5.11 -25.36
N LEU A 404 36.70 4.07 -24.82
CA LEU A 404 35.32 4.11 -24.35
C LEU A 404 35.34 4.32 -22.82
N LEU A 405 34.35 5.02 -22.34
CA LEU A 405 34.12 5.27 -20.91
C LEU A 405 34.54 4.06 -20.09
N PRO A 406 35.36 4.26 -19.04
CA PRO A 406 35.76 3.14 -18.21
C PRO A 406 34.48 2.45 -17.68
N GLY A 407 34.24 1.24 -18.11
CA GLY A 407 33.04 0.48 -17.85
C GLY A 407 32.65 0.36 -16.38
N LYS A 408 33.69 0.32 -15.55
CA LYS A 408 33.57 0.33 -14.09
C LYS A 408 32.83 1.56 -13.54
N HIS A 409 32.99 2.75 -14.18
CA HIS A 409 32.28 3.97 -13.76
C HIS A 409 30.78 3.88 -14.12
N ALA A 410 30.47 3.42 -15.32
CA ALA A 410 29.09 3.27 -15.78
C ALA A 410 28.30 2.27 -14.91
N ILE A 411 28.90 1.14 -14.55
CA ILE A 411 28.26 0.15 -13.65
C ILE A 411 28.05 0.75 -12.25
N SER A 412 29.08 1.42 -11.71
CA SER A 412 28.95 2.06 -10.39
C SER A 412 27.84 3.12 -10.35
N VAL A 413 27.75 3.96 -11.38
CA VAL A 413 26.67 4.95 -11.51
C VAL A 413 25.30 4.28 -11.64
N ALA A 414 25.22 3.21 -12.44
CA ALA A 414 23.98 2.44 -12.60
C ALA A 414 23.49 1.87 -11.26
N LEU A 415 24.38 1.35 -10.41
CA LEU A 415 24.05 0.85 -9.08
C LEU A 415 23.45 1.95 -8.20
N VAL A 416 24.04 3.16 -8.20
CA VAL A 416 23.54 4.31 -7.42
C VAL A 416 22.14 4.71 -7.91
N VAL A 417 21.94 4.80 -9.23
CA VAL A 417 20.64 5.16 -9.82
C VAL A 417 19.57 4.10 -9.49
N MET A 418 19.92 2.83 -9.58
CA MET A 418 19.01 1.73 -9.22
C MET A 418 18.64 1.77 -7.74
N PHE A 419 19.59 2.05 -6.85
CA PHE A 419 19.32 2.20 -5.42
C PHE A 419 18.37 3.38 -5.14
N ALA A 420 18.63 4.54 -5.75
CA ALA A 420 17.76 5.70 -5.62
C ALA A 420 16.32 5.39 -6.09
N GLY A 421 16.17 4.70 -7.21
CA GLY A 421 14.88 4.23 -7.71
C GLY A 421 14.18 3.29 -6.74
N MET A 422 14.93 2.35 -6.16
CA MET A 422 14.43 1.38 -5.19
C MET A 422 13.98 2.05 -3.87
N VAL A 423 14.75 3.01 -3.35
CA VAL A 423 14.37 3.82 -2.16
C VAL A 423 13.14 4.67 -2.46
N GLY A 424 13.08 5.29 -3.64
CA GLY A 424 11.92 6.06 -4.08
C GLY A 424 10.64 5.20 -4.11
N ARG A 425 10.74 3.97 -4.63
CA ARG A 425 9.62 3.02 -4.63
C ARG A 425 9.22 2.60 -3.22
N MET A 426 10.19 2.30 -2.36
CA MET A 426 9.92 1.97 -0.96
C MET A 426 9.19 3.12 -0.25
N HIS A 427 9.61 4.37 -0.50
CA HIS A 427 8.92 5.55 0.03
C HIS A 427 7.46 5.63 -0.44
N GLN A 428 7.20 5.41 -1.74
CA GLN A 428 5.83 5.39 -2.28
C GLN A 428 4.96 4.29 -1.64
N LEU A 429 5.51 3.07 -1.48
CA LEU A 429 4.81 1.96 -0.82
C LEU A 429 4.52 2.29 0.65
N PHE A 430 5.46 2.91 1.34
CA PHE A 430 5.29 3.33 2.74
C PHE A 430 4.20 4.40 2.89
N GLN A 431 4.19 5.41 2.02
CA GLN A 431 3.13 6.44 1.99
C GLN A 431 1.76 5.82 1.68
N GLY A 432 1.70 4.89 0.72
CA GLY A 432 0.48 4.14 0.42
C GLY A 432 -0.02 3.31 1.62
N ALA A 433 0.88 2.65 2.33
CA ALA A 433 0.54 1.87 3.52
C ALA A 433 0.02 2.76 4.67
N ILE A 434 0.64 3.93 4.90
CA ILE A 434 0.16 4.90 5.89
C ILE A 434 -1.25 5.40 5.53
N ALA A 435 -1.46 5.77 4.26
CA ALA A 435 -2.76 6.24 3.80
C ALA A 435 -3.85 5.16 3.95
N ALA A 436 -3.54 3.90 3.62
CA ALA A 436 -4.44 2.77 3.80
C ALA A 436 -4.74 2.49 5.29
N ALA A 437 -3.74 2.57 6.16
CA ALA A 437 -3.92 2.41 7.61
C ALA A 437 -4.81 3.51 8.20
N GLU A 438 -4.61 4.77 7.78
CA GLU A 438 -5.45 5.90 8.21
C GLU A 438 -6.89 5.76 7.73
N GLN A 439 -7.11 5.36 6.47
CA GLN A 439 -8.45 5.05 5.97
C GLN A 439 -9.11 3.91 6.75
N GLY A 440 -8.35 2.86 7.06
CA GLY A 440 -8.82 1.75 7.89
C GLY A 440 -9.22 2.21 9.29
N ARG A 441 -8.44 3.09 9.91
CA ARG A 441 -8.73 3.69 11.22
C ARG A 441 -10.03 4.50 11.20
N VAL A 442 -10.17 5.38 10.22
CA VAL A 442 -11.39 6.21 10.06
C VAL A 442 -12.63 5.35 9.81
N GLN A 443 -12.52 4.28 9.03
CA GLN A 443 -13.62 3.35 8.82
C GLN A 443 -14.00 2.57 10.09
N ALA A 444 -13.00 2.12 10.86
CA ALA A 444 -13.23 1.44 12.13
C ALA A 444 -13.92 2.35 13.14
N GLU A 445 -13.51 3.61 13.21
CA GLU A 445 -14.11 4.64 14.08
C GLU A 445 -15.57 4.93 13.71
N ARG A 446 -15.87 5.05 12.40
CA ARG A 446 -17.26 5.19 11.91
C ARG A 446 -18.12 3.96 12.25
N ARG A 447 -17.58 2.74 12.08
CA ARG A 447 -18.32 1.52 12.45
C ARG A 447 -18.58 1.44 13.95
N LEU A 448 -17.63 1.87 14.77
CA LEU A 448 -17.80 1.93 16.21
C LEU A 448 -18.93 2.91 16.60
N LEU A 449 -18.91 4.11 16.02
CA LEU A 449 -19.96 5.12 16.24
C LEU A 449 -21.34 4.63 15.81
N GLN A 450 -21.44 3.95 14.67
CA GLN A 450 -22.70 3.34 14.22
C GLN A 450 -23.16 2.25 15.18
N ALA A 451 -22.27 1.34 15.57
CA ALA A 451 -22.61 0.25 16.49
C ALA A 451 -23.05 0.78 17.87
N THR A 452 -22.44 1.86 18.37
CA THR A 452 -22.87 2.49 19.63
C THR A 452 -24.24 3.14 19.48
N ALA A 453 -24.51 3.82 18.37
CA ALA A 453 -25.84 4.41 18.11
C ALA A 453 -26.93 3.35 17.96
N ASP A 454 -26.66 2.25 17.23
CA ASP A 454 -27.58 1.12 17.10
C ASP A 454 -27.83 0.46 18.47
N MET A 455 -26.81 0.36 19.29
CA MET A 455 -26.92 -0.21 20.64
C MET A 455 -27.79 0.68 21.54
N GLU A 456 -27.59 2.00 21.53
CA GLU A 456 -28.42 2.96 22.28
C GLU A 456 -29.88 2.90 21.83
N GLN A 457 -30.13 2.83 20.53
CA GLN A 457 -31.49 2.68 19.99
C GLN A 457 -32.15 1.38 20.44
N ASN A 458 -31.40 0.26 20.37
CA ASN A 458 -31.89 -1.04 20.82
C ASN A 458 -32.16 -1.06 22.34
N TYR A 459 -31.28 -0.43 23.15
CA TYR A 459 -31.52 -0.30 24.59
C TYR A 459 -32.76 0.53 24.88
N GLY A 460 -32.98 1.64 24.15
CA GLY A 460 -34.21 2.43 24.26
C GLY A 460 -35.45 1.60 23.98
N GLN A 461 -35.51 0.87 22.88
CA GLN A 461 -36.62 0.00 22.52
C GLN A 461 -36.86 -1.12 23.54
N MET A 462 -35.79 -1.75 24.00
CA MET A 462 -35.90 -2.79 25.06
C MET A 462 -36.41 -2.22 26.36
N ALA A 463 -36.02 -1.00 26.73
CA ALA A 463 -36.51 -0.34 27.93
C ALA A 463 -38.01 -0.06 27.83
N GLU A 464 -38.52 0.45 26.69
CA GLU A 464 -39.93 0.65 26.44
C GLU A 464 -40.74 -0.64 26.55
N LEU A 465 -40.29 -1.69 25.84
CA LEU A 465 -40.93 -3.01 25.87
C LEU A 465 -40.95 -3.60 27.30
N ARG A 466 -39.91 -3.36 28.08
CA ARG A 466 -39.85 -3.81 29.48
C ARG A 466 -40.82 -3.09 30.37
N VAL A 467 -40.99 -1.76 30.19
CA VAL A 467 -41.99 -0.96 30.90
C VAL A 467 -43.40 -1.46 30.56
N GLU A 468 -43.68 -1.72 29.29
CA GLU A 468 -44.98 -2.26 28.89
C GLU A 468 -45.25 -3.64 29.51
N GLN A 469 -44.27 -4.55 29.47
CA GLN A 469 -44.37 -5.87 30.06
C GLN A 469 -44.58 -5.82 31.58
N VAL A 470 -43.85 -4.97 32.29
CA VAL A 470 -44.01 -4.77 33.74
C VAL A 470 -45.38 -4.23 34.05
N THR A 471 -45.84 -3.21 33.27
CA THR A 471 -47.17 -2.62 33.45
C THR A 471 -48.29 -3.62 33.20
N ALA A 472 -48.15 -4.44 32.13
CA ALA A 472 -49.12 -5.50 31.82
C ALA A 472 -49.15 -6.59 32.91
N LYS A 473 -48.00 -6.98 33.41
CA LYS A 473 -47.87 -7.98 34.50
C LYS A 473 -48.50 -7.44 35.79
N GLU A 474 -48.24 -6.17 36.14
CA GLU A 474 -48.79 -5.54 37.32
C GLU A 474 -50.32 -5.41 37.25
N ARG A 475 -50.88 -5.02 36.08
CA ARG A 475 -52.36 -5.01 35.89
C ARG A 475 -52.97 -6.40 36.09
N LYS A 476 -52.33 -7.47 35.58
CA LYS A 476 -52.81 -8.84 35.80
C LYS A 476 -52.73 -9.24 37.28
N ARG A 477 -51.67 -8.85 37.99
CA ARG A 477 -51.52 -9.14 39.40
C ARG A 477 -52.60 -8.43 40.23
N ILE A 478 -52.81 -7.13 39.98
CA ILE A 478 -53.85 -6.35 40.65
C ILE A 478 -55.24 -6.96 40.40
N ALA A 479 -55.52 -7.38 39.16
CA ALA A 479 -56.79 -8.02 38.82
C ALA A 479 -56.99 -9.36 39.58
N ALA A 480 -55.93 -10.17 39.74
CA ALA A 480 -56.01 -11.41 40.51
C ALA A 480 -56.21 -11.14 42.01
N ASP A 481 -55.41 -10.21 42.58
CA ASP A 481 -55.51 -9.84 43.99
C ASP A 481 -56.92 -9.29 44.34
N LEU A 482 -57.49 -8.43 43.48
CA LEU A 482 -58.86 -7.94 43.64
C LEU A 482 -59.89 -9.07 43.55
N HIS A 483 -59.74 -10.02 42.62
CA HIS A 483 -60.67 -11.12 42.46
C HIS A 483 -60.68 -12.07 43.67
N ASP A 484 -59.47 -12.42 44.15
CA ASP A 484 -59.32 -13.43 45.21
C ASP A 484 -59.64 -12.88 46.59
N ASP A 485 -59.15 -11.68 46.93
CA ASP A 485 -59.35 -11.12 48.27
C ASP A 485 -60.69 -10.42 48.46
N LEU A 486 -61.01 -9.44 47.60
CA LEU A 486 -62.27 -8.70 47.69
C LEU A 486 -63.46 -9.54 47.24
N GLY A 487 -63.28 -10.33 46.20
CA GLY A 487 -64.32 -11.21 45.70
C GLY A 487 -64.79 -12.26 46.72
N ALA A 488 -63.84 -12.92 47.39
CA ALA A 488 -64.13 -13.88 48.45
C ALA A 488 -64.85 -13.23 49.66
N LYS A 489 -64.37 -12.05 50.06
CA LYS A 489 -65.00 -11.33 51.18
C LYS A 489 -66.44 -10.89 50.86
N LEU A 490 -66.66 -10.30 49.70
CA LEU A 490 -67.99 -9.89 49.25
C LEU A 490 -68.94 -11.08 49.10
N LEU A 491 -68.44 -12.21 48.58
CA LEU A 491 -69.25 -13.41 48.42
C LEU A 491 -69.62 -13.99 49.82
N THR A 492 -68.70 -13.95 50.79
CA THR A 492 -68.98 -14.32 52.15
C THR A 492 -70.11 -13.47 52.73
N ILE A 493 -70.06 -12.10 52.55
CA ILE A 493 -71.13 -11.20 53.04
C ILE A 493 -72.43 -11.54 52.36
N VAL A 494 -72.49 -11.81 51.05
CA VAL A 494 -73.68 -12.22 50.31
C VAL A 494 -74.36 -13.42 50.95
N HIS A 495 -73.59 -14.40 51.43
CA HIS A 495 -74.09 -15.67 51.99
C HIS A 495 -74.34 -15.63 53.48
N THR A 496 -73.70 -14.75 54.24
CA THR A 496 -73.81 -14.72 55.68
C THR A 496 -74.60 -13.54 56.23
N ALA A 497 -75.05 -12.60 55.39
CA ALA A 497 -75.82 -11.46 55.81
C ALA A 497 -77.30 -11.83 56.19
N ASP A 498 -77.66 -11.63 57.38
CA ASP A 498 -79.08 -11.80 57.86
C ASP A 498 -80.04 -10.76 57.34
N ASN A 499 -79.58 -9.71 56.70
CA ASN A 499 -80.31 -8.62 56.16
C ASN A 499 -80.32 -8.57 54.64
N ASP A 500 -81.46 -8.75 53.99
CA ASP A 500 -81.60 -8.72 52.56
C ASP A 500 -80.97 -7.53 51.87
N ARG A 501 -81.01 -6.35 52.55
CA ARG A 501 -80.40 -5.12 52.02
C ARG A 501 -78.88 -5.19 52.00
N ILE A 502 -78.27 -5.84 53.01
CA ILE A 502 -76.82 -6.00 53.09
C ILE A 502 -76.39 -7.01 52.03
N SER A 503 -77.09 -8.13 51.87
CA SER A 503 -76.84 -9.14 50.83
C SER A 503 -76.97 -8.52 49.43
N THR A 504 -77.93 -7.67 49.16
CA THR A 504 -78.12 -6.99 47.88
C THR A 504 -76.97 -6.03 47.58
N LEU A 505 -76.59 -5.16 48.60
CA LEU A 505 -75.45 -4.24 48.43
C LEU A 505 -74.10 -5.02 48.18
N ALA A 506 -73.93 -6.15 48.85
CA ALA A 506 -72.75 -6.95 48.63
C ALA A 506 -72.69 -7.58 47.23
N ARG A 507 -73.85 -8.01 46.70
CA ARG A 507 -73.97 -8.48 45.28
C ARG A 507 -73.65 -7.38 44.30
N GLU A 508 -74.21 -6.21 44.47
CA GLU A 508 -73.93 -5.06 43.63
C GLU A 508 -72.42 -4.70 43.65
N ALA A 509 -71.81 -4.69 44.85
CA ALA A 509 -70.38 -4.45 44.99
C ALA A 509 -69.53 -5.54 44.29
N LEU A 510 -69.94 -6.81 44.38
CA LEU A 510 -69.28 -7.92 43.71
C LEU A 510 -69.35 -7.77 42.18
N GLU A 511 -70.51 -7.40 41.64
CA GLU A 511 -70.69 -7.15 40.22
C GLU A 511 -69.85 -5.95 39.73
N GLU A 512 -69.78 -4.86 40.51
CA GLU A 512 -68.95 -3.69 40.14
C GLU A 512 -67.46 -4.02 40.20
N MET A 513 -67.05 -4.84 41.18
CA MET A 513 -65.66 -5.35 41.27
C MET A 513 -65.31 -6.22 40.06
N ARG A 514 -66.19 -7.19 39.72
CA ARG A 514 -66.00 -8.05 38.53
C ARG A 514 -65.86 -7.22 37.24
N LEU A 515 -66.70 -6.20 37.10
CA LEU A 515 -66.63 -5.27 35.97
C LEU A 515 -65.29 -4.51 35.94
N SER A 516 -64.79 -4.08 37.10
CA SER A 516 -63.52 -3.37 37.26
C SER A 516 -62.33 -4.27 36.91
N VAL A 517 -62.33 -5.53 37.40
CA VAL A 517 -61.31 -6.55 37.06
C VAL A 517 -61.26 -6.84 35.57
N ARG A 518 -62.44 -6.96 34.94
CA ARG A 518 -62.52 -7.15 33.48
C ARG A 518 -61.87 -5.98 32.71
N GLY A 519 -62.04 -4.73 33.19
CA GLY A 519 -61.38 -3.57 32.63
C GLY A 519 -59.86 -3.57 32.77
N LEU A 520 -59.31 -4.14 33.84
CA LEU A 520 -57.86 -4.28 34.07
C LEU A 520 -57.22 -5.39 33.25
N THR A 521 -57.94 -6.50 33.01
CA THR A 521 -57.39 -7.65 32.24
C THR A 521 -57.30 -7.39 30.74
N GLY A 522 -57.96 -6.36 30.22
CA GLY A 522 -57.81 -5.85 28.87
C GLY A 522 -58.39 -6.79 27.78
N ARG A 523 -59.13 -7.84 28.13
CA ARG A 523 -59.68 -8.79 27.16
C ARG A 523 -60.85 -8.17 26.42
N ALA A 524 -60.72 -8.02 25.13
CA ALA A 524 -61.79 -7.55 24.26
C ALA A 524 -62.94 -8.56 24.25
N MET A 525 -64.16 -8.06 24.03
CA MET A 525 -65.41 -8.87 23.94
C MET A 525 -66.08 -8.64 22.58
N GLN A 526 -66.63 -9.67 22.01
CA GLN A 526 -67.44 -9.48 20.80
C GLN A 526 -68.66 -8.64 21.09
N ILE A 527 -69.03 -7.77 20.14
CA ILE A 527 -70.17 -6.82 20.33
C ILE A 527 -71.46 -7.60 20.51
N GLY A 528 -71.65 -8.67 19.78
CA GLY A 528 -72.82 -9.55 19.94
C GLY A 528 -72.96 -10.11 21.36
N ASP A 529 -71.83 -10.57 21.97
CA ASP A 529 -71.82 -11.07 23.35
C ASP A 529 -72.15 -9.95 24.35
N ALA A 530 -71.58 -8.74 24.15
CA ALA A 530 -71.86 -7.59 24.95
C ALA A 530 -73.35 -7.18 24.96
N ILE A 531 -73.96 -7.19 23.77
CA ILE A 531 -75.40 -6.95 23.57
C ILE A 531 -76.25 -8.01 24.27
N GLY A 532 -75.85 -9.27 24.20
CA GLY A 532 -76.50 -10.38 24.90
C GLY A 532 -76.44 -10.26 26.40
N ASP A 533 -75.26 -9.94 26.96
CA ASP A 533 -75.05 -9.68 28.39
C ASP A 533 -75.97 -8.52 28.89
N TRP A 534 -75.99 -7.40 28.17
CA TRP A 534 -76.79 -6.23 28.55
C TRP A 534 -78.29 -6.54 28.45
N ARG A 535 -78.73 -7.23 27.43
CA ARG A 535 -80.13 -7.63 27.29
C ARG A 535 -80.58 -8.47 28.48
N SER A 536 -79.83 -9.50 28.81
CA SER A 536 -80.13 -10.40 29.91
C SER A 536 -80.24 -9.66 31.25
N GLU A 537 -79.25 -8.80 31.55
CA GLU A 537 -79.23 -7.99 32.76
C GLU A 537 -80.43 -7.06 32.83
N LEU A 538 -80.72 -6.37 31.74
CA LEU A 538 -81.78 -5.32 31.76
C LEU A 538 -83.18 -5.92 31.77
N MET A 539 -83.41 -7.07 31.05
CA MET A 539 -84.72 -7.77 31.16
C MET A 539 -85.04 -8.13 32.58
N THR A 540 -84.05 -8.57 33.38
CA THR A 540 -84.22 -8.87 34.81
C THR A 540 -84.49 -7.63 35.62
N ARG A 541 -83.82 -6.51 35.40
CA ARG A 541 -84.03 -5.26 36.15
C ARG A 541 -85.36 -4.62 35.89
N PHE A 542 -85.83 -4.60 34.63
CA PHE A 542 -87.12 -4.03 34.25
C PHE A 542 -88.32 -4.87 34.70
N SER A 543 -88.17 -6.24 34.67
CA SER A 543 -89.23 -7.10 35.21
C SER A 543 -89.53 -6.88 36.69
N HIS A 544 -88.53 -6.56 37.49
CA HIS A 544 -88.70 -6.21 38.90
C HIS A 544 -89.19 -4.75 39.12
N GLY A 545 -88.94 -3.87 38.15
CA GLY A 545 -89.29 -2.44 38.22
C GLY A 545 -90.71 -2.14 37.70
N GLY A 546 -91.43 -3.05 37.12
CA GLY A 546 -92.78 -2.88 36.58
C GLY A 546 -92.87 -1.93 35.37
N VAL A 547 -91.78 -1.77 34.60
CA VAL A 547 -91.68 -0.96 33.40
C VAL A 547 -91.49 -1.88 32.20
N GLU A 548 -92.29 -1.68 31.16
CA GLU A 548 -92.12 -2.46 29.91
C GLU A 548 -90.83 -2.11 29.22
N LEU A 549 -89.97 -3.12 28.93
CA LEU A 549 -88.72 -2.97 28.13
C LEU A 549 -88.98 -3.37 26.71
N VAL A 550 -88.77 -2.45 25.77
CA VAL A 550 -88.67 -2.73 24.33
C VAL A 550 -87.22 -2.74 23.94
N TRP A 551 -86.73 -3.88 23.42
CA TRP A 551 -85.36 -4.07 23.08
C TRP A 551 -85.17 -4.22 21.57
N ASN A 552 -84.47 -3.29 20.94
CA ASN A 552 -84.24 -3.24 19.52
C ASN A 552 -82.73 -3.26 19.25
N ALA A 553 -82.17 -4.36 18.80
CA ALA A 553 -80.81 -4.46 18.36
C ALA A 553 -80.76 -4.89 16.89
N ALA A 554 -79.93 -4.26 16.11
CA ALA A 554 -79.77 -4.61 14.70
C ALA A 554 -79.15 -6.02 14.58
N ASP A 555 -79.75 -6.90 13.76
CA ASP A 555 -79.28 -8.28 13.56
C ASP A 555 -77.83 -8.37 13.06
N GLU A 556 -77.41 -7.37 12.31
CA GLU A 556 -76.03 -7.25 11.80
C GLU A 556 -74.99 -7.11 12.94
N LEU A 557 -75.36 -6.45 14.05
CA LEU A 557 -74.51 -6.31 15.23
C LEU A 557 -74.46 -7.58 16.07
N LEU A 558 -75.51 -8.34 16.12
CA LEU A 558 -75.58 -9.64 16.84
C LEU A 558 -74.68 -10.71 16.18
N MET A 559 -74.53 -10.63 14.87
CA MET A 559 -73.68 -11.54 14.05
C MET A 559 -72.29 -10.96 13.79
N SER A 560 -71.96 -9.79 14.30
CA SER A 560 -70.70 -9.12 14.01
C SER A 560 -69.55 -9.77 14.75
N GLU A 561 -68.45 -10.07 14.02
CA GLU A 561 -67.14 -10.51 14.59
C GLU A 561 -66.37 -9.36 15.21
N ARG A 562 -66.84 -8.12 15.14
CA ARG A 562 -66.16 -6.97 15.74
C ARG A 562 -66.11 -7.10 17.24
N ALA A 563 -64.96 -6.73 17.79
CA ALA A 563 -64.70 -6.78 19.22
C ALA A 563 -64.68 -5.35 19.82
N MET A 564 -65.33 -5.19 20.91
CA MET A 564 -65.26 -4.00 21.78
C MET A 564 -64.13 -4.16 22.78
N SER A 565 -63.33 -3.14 22.98
CA SER A 565 -62.29 -3.18 24.00
C SER A 565 -62.87 -3.38 25.41
N ALA A 566 -62.16 -4.08 26.30
CA ALA A 566 -62.59 -4.29 27.66
C ALA A 566 -62.99 -2.95 28.36
N ARG A 567 -62.27 -1.91 28.08
CA ARG A 567 -62.54 -0.56 28.62
C ARG A 567 -63.87 0.00 28.07
N ALA A 568 -64.10 -0.16 26.76
CA ALA A 568 -65.35 0.29 26.14
C ALA A 568 -66.54 -0.47 26.72
N TYR A 569 -66.45 -1.81 26.82
CA TYR A 569 -67.47 -2.65 27.42
C TYR A 569 -67.82 -2.19 28.86
N VAL A 570 -66.80 -2.02 29.72
CA VAL A 570 -66.98 -1.63 31.11
C VAL A 570 -67.66 -0.27 31.25
N GLN A 571 -67.15 0.72 30.50
CA GLN A 571 -67.72 2.08 30.60
C GLN A 571 -69.15 2.15 30.00
N THR A 572 -69.40 1.44 28.89
CA THR A 572 -70.73 1.38 28.30
C THR A 572 -71.72 0.70 29.26
N THR A 573 -71.31 -0.43 29.89
CA THR A 573 -72.15 -1.10 30.92
C THR A 573 -72.48 -0.18 32.06
N ARG A 574 -71.51 0.62 32.56
CA ARG A 574 -71.75 1.60 33.64
C ARG A 574 -72.67 2.70 33.20
N ILE A 575 -72.53 3.23 31.98
CA ILE A 575 -73.45 4.23 31.43
C ILE A 575 -74.87 3.68 31.34
N LEU A 576 -74.96 2.44 30.80
CA LEU A 576 -76.26 1.75 30.65
C LEU A 576 -76.94 1.51 31.99
N ARG A 577 -76.19 1.02 33.00
CA ARG A 577 -76.72 0.82 34.37
C ARG A 577 -77.20 2.08 35.01
N GLU A 578 -76.45 3.19 34.89
CA GLU A 578 -76.82 4.51 35.40
C GLU A 578 -78.10 5.05 34.72
N ALA A 579 -78.14 4.95 33.39
CA ALA A 579 -79.31 5.37 32.61
C ALA A 579 -80.57 4.62 33.04
N VAL A 580 -80.48 3.27 33.13
CA VAL A 580 -81.62 2.42 33.56
C VAL A 580 -82.01 2.69 35.00
N SER A 581 -81.03 2.87 35.91
CA SER A 581 -81.33 3.30 37.32
C SER A 581 -82.10 4.57 37.37
N ASN A 582 -81.79 5.55 36.52
CA ASN A 582 -82.48 6.82 36.43
C ASN A 582 -83.96 6.65 35.93
N VAL A 583 -84.16 5.76 34.93
CA VAL A 583 -85.48 5.41 34.45
C VAL A 583 -86.31 4.80 35.59
N LEU A 584 -85.81 3.76 36.25
CA LEU A 584 -86.57 3.02 37.27
C LEU A 584 -86.82 3.82 38.50
N LYS A 585 -85.87 4.69 38.96
CA LYS A 585 -86.04 5.46 40.22
C LYS A 585 -86.72 6.83 40.05
N HIS A 586 -86.56 7.46 38.89
CA HIS A 586 -86.87 8.89 38.77
C HIS A 586 -87.88 9.25 37.67
N SER A 587 -88.01 8.40 36.58
CA SER A 587 -88.84 8.80 35.45
C SER A 587 -90.33 8.62 35.63
N ARG A 588 -90.80 7.65 36.42
CA ARG A 588 -92.16 7.15 36.47
C ARG A 588 -92.70 6.68 35.12
N ALA A 589 -91.77 6.22 34.29
CA ALA A 589 -92.08 5.65 32.96
C ALA A 589 -92.87 4.35 33.09
N THR A 590 -93.71 4.06 32.12
CA THR A 590 -94.39 2.77 31.92
C THR A 590 -93.71 1.94 30.88
N ARG A 591 -92.90 2.58 30.02
CA ARG A 591 -92.22 1.95 28.93
C ARG A 591 -90.84 2.59 28.75
N CYS A 592 -89.79 1.75 28.52
CA CYS A 592 -88.47 2.18 28.12
C CYS A 592 -88.04 1.40 26.86
N GLU A 593 -87.55 2.12 25.88
CA GLU A 593 -87.06 1.54 24.62
C GLU A 593 -85.55 1.70 24.59
N ILE A 594 -84.84 0.58 24.32
CA ILE A 594 -83.42 0.54 24.14
C ILE A 594 -83.13 0.11 22.71
N THR A 595 -82.44 0.96 21.97
CA THR A 595 -82.12 0.73 20.58
C THR A 595 -80.61 0.74 20.41
N ILE A 596 -80.03 -0.31 19.79
CA ILE A 596 -78.64 -0.45 19.51
C ILE A 596 -78.45 -0.55 18.01
N ARG A 597 -77.66 0.35 17.45
CA ARG A 597 -77.40 0.44 16.03
C ARG A 597 -75.90 0.66 15.77
N GLN A 598 -75.48 0.37 14.53
CA GLN A 598 -74.20 0.83 14.03
C GLN A 598 -74.47 1.85 12.92
N ASP A 599 -73.89 3.01 13.06
CA ASP A 599 -73.91 4.04 12.04
C ASP A 599 -72.47 4.26 11.54
N HIS A 600 -72.24 3.88 10.26
CA HIS A 600 -70.89 3.90 9.65
C HIS A 600 -69.87 3.08 10.46
N ASN A 601 -69.03 3.75 11.26
CA ASN A 601 -68.00 3.09 12.07
C ASN A 601 -68.25 3.29 13.59
N ASP A 602 -69.38 3.89 13.95
CA ASP A 602 -69.73 4.22 15.32
C ASP A 602 -70.79 3.24 15.86
N PHE A 603 -70.64 2.87 17.12
CA PHE A 603 -71.63 2.14 17.90
C PHE A 603 -72.56 3.17 18.56
N GLU A 604 -73.84 3.08 18.29
CA GLU A 604 -74.88 3.92 18.87
C GLU A 604 -75.81 3.10 19.77
N LEU A 605 -75.92 3.56 21.02
CA LEU A 605 -76.88 3.03 22.01
C LEU A 605 -77.80 4.15 22.41
N THR A 606 -79.08 3.99 22.15
CA THR A 606 -80.15 4.95 22.55
C THR A 606 -81.07 4.33 23.59
N ILE A 607 -81.32 5.04 24.69
CA ILE A 607 -82.22 4.64 25.79
C ILE A 607 -83.26 5.74 25.91
N ALA A 608 -84.52 5.41 25.59
CA ALA A 608 -85.63 6.38 25.63
C ALA A 608 -86.73 5.90 26.57
N ASP A 609 -87.20 6.71 27.52
CA ASP A 609 -88.32 6.48 28.43
C ASP A 609 -89.46 7.43 28.12
N ASN A 610 -90.69 6.97 28.40
CA ASN A 610 -91.90 7.75 28.27
C ASN A 610 -92.37 8.40 29.60
N GLY A 611 -91.43 8.68 30.49
CA GLY A 611 -91.72 9.20 31.81
C GLY A 611 -91.96 10.70 31.84
N LYS A 612 -91.93 11.28 33.06
CA LYS A 612 -92.23 12.73 33.30
C LYS A 612 -91.17 13.66 32.69
N GLY A 613 -90.03 13.17 32.25
CA GLY A 613 -88.92 13.97 31.83
C GLY A 613 -88.28 14.78 32.99
N ILE A 614 -87.29 15.58 32.64
CA ILE A 614 -86.55 16.42 33.56
C ILE A 614 -87.20 17.82 33.52
N PRO A 615 -87.66 18.44 34.69
CA PRO A 615 -88.24 19.74 34.72
C PRO A 615 -87.28 20.83 34.18
N THR A 616 -87.92 21.85 33.48
CA THR A 616 -87.15 22.94 32.84
C THR A 616 -86.37 23.78 33.82
N GLU A 617 -86.80 23.85 35.05
CA GLU A 617 -86.10 24.55 36.16
C GLU A 617 -84.76 23.93 36.53
N LEU A 618 -84.56 22.68 36.11
CA LEU A 618 -83.29 21.91 36.30
C LEU A 618 -82.43 21.86 35.01
N ASP A 619 -82.90 22.43 33.91
CA ASP A 619 -82.18 22.32 32.60
C ASP A 619 -80.79 22.99 32.64
N GLY A 620 -80.67 24.12 33.34
CA GLY A 620 -79.37 24.78 33.62
C GLY A 620 -78.49 24.07 34.65
N LYS A 621 -79.01 23.02 35.34
CA LYS A 621 -78.31 22.22 36.36
C LYS A 621 -78.10 20.74 35.93
N LEU A 622 -78.46 20.38 34.69
CA LEU A 622 -78.35 19.03 34.14
C LEU A 622 -76.89 18.48 34.23
N ASP A 623 -75.91 19.35 34.16
CA ASP A 623 -74.53 19.00 34.35
C ASP A 623 -74.07 18.88 35.81
N ARG A 624 -74.88 19.24 36.78
CA ARG A 624 -74.58 19.16 38.23
C ARG A 624 -75.13 17.92 38.92
N GLY A 625 -75.99 17.14 38.28
CA GLY A 625 -76.38 15.83 38.78
C GLY A 625 -75.24 14.81 38.61
N HIS A 626 -74.80 14.18 39.73
CA HIS A 626 -73.63 13.26 39.71
C HIS A 626 -73.75 12.15 38.65
N GLY A 627 -74.90 11.59 38.35
CA GLY A 627 -75.11 10.51 37.39
C GLY A 627 -74.88 10.91 35.93
N MET A 628 -75.47 12.08 35.50
CA MET A 628 -75.35 12.53 34.11
C MET A 628 -73.98 13.06 33.78
N SER A 629 -73.35 13.79 34.67
CA SER A 629 -71.97 14.25 34.54
C SER A 629 -71.01 13.06 34.42
N THR A 630 -71.25 12.00 35.21
CA THR A 630 -70.43 10.76 35.18
C THR A 630 -70.66 10.03 33.89
N MET A 631 -71.85 9.92 33.34
CA MET A 631 -72.10 9.28 32.04
C MET A 631 -71.38 10.00 30.88
N LYS A 632 -71.52 11.35 30.83
CA LYS A 632 -70.76 12.17 29.84
C LYS A 632 -69.26 12.01 29.98
N GLY A 633 -68.71 12.02 31.20
CA GLY A 633 -67.31 11.84 31.49
C GLY A 633 -66.78 10.46 31.01
N ARG A 634 -67.57 9.41 31.25
CA ARG A 634 -67.26 8.03 30.80
C ARG A 634 -67.25 7.89 29.28
N ALA A 635 -68.24 8.51 28.59
CA ALA A 635 -68.27 8.52 27.12
C ALA A 635 -67.06 9.25 26.54
N LYS A 636 -66.67 10.41 27.10
CA LYS A 636 -65.47 11.14 26.67
C LYS A 636 -64.19 10.34 26.86
N GLN A 637 -64.08 9.52 27.92
CA GLN A 637 -62.92 8.61 28.10
C GLN A 637 -62.78 7.55 27.03
N LEU A 638 -63.88 7.27 26.29
CA LEU A 638 -63.93 6.34 25.16
C LEU A 638 -63.85 7.06 23.80
N GLN A 639 -63.52 8.35 23.80
CA GLN A 639 -63.54 9.20 22.59
C GLN A 639 -64.95 9.30 21.95
N GLY A 640 -65.98 8.96 22.71
CA GLY A 640 -67.35 9.01 22.31
C GLY A 640 -68.13 10.19 22.90
N GLN A 641 -69.43 10.25 22.64
CA GLN A 641 -70.33 11.29 23.11
C GLN A 641 -71.57 10.69 23.79
N CYS A 642 -72.00 11.27 24.85
CA CYS A 642 -73.27 10.97 25.52
C CYS A 642 -74.16 12.24 25.56
N LEU A 643 -75.25 12.17 24.76
CA LEU A 643 -76.25 13.25 24.71
C LEU A 643 -77.47 12.85 25.54
N VAL A 644 -78.03 13.82 26.24
CA VAL A 644 -79.29 13.64 27.04
C VAL A 644 -80.26 14.70 26.59
N GLU A 645 -81.37 14.22 26.03
CA GLU A 645 -82.48 15.02 25.56
C GLU A 645 -83.71 14.75 26.48
N SER A 646 -84.25 15.72 27.08
CA SER A 646 -85.40 15.56 28.02
C SER A 646 -86.31 16.79 28.05
N GLY A 647 -87.61 16.59 28.14
CA GLY A 647 -88.57 17.66 28.26
C GLY A 647 -89.72 17.27 29.17
N PRO A 648 -90.34 18.24 29.91
CA PRO A 648 -91.45 17.94 30.79
C PRO A 648 -92.63 17.25 30.10
N GLY A 649 -92.96 16.02 30.52
CA GLY A 649 -93.98 15.19 29.92
C GLY A 649 -93.64 14.43 28.65
N TYR A 650 -92.44 14.60 28.12
CA TYR A 650 -91.99 13.93 26.90
C TYR A 650 -90.99 12.76 27.14
N GLY A 651 -90.68 12.50 28.43
CA GLY A 651 -89.67 11.47 28.79
C GLY A 651 -88.24 11.97 28.69
N THR A 652 -87.28 10.98 28.71
CA THR A 652 -85.86 11.27 28.58
C THR A 652 -85.21 10.29 27.54
N THR A 653 -84.42 10.82 26.63
CA THR A 653 -83.61 10.07 25.68
C THR A 653 -82.13 10.26 25.94
N ILE A 654 -81.42 9.19 26.19
CA ILE A 654 -79.98 9.18 26.35
C ILE A 654 -79.37 8.47 25.11
N ARG A 655 -78.51 9.17 24.38
CA ARG A 655 -77.83 8.63 23.20
C ARG A 655 -76.33 8.59 23.46
N LEU A 656 -75.77 7.41 23.40
CA LEU A 656 -74.34 7.14 23.51
C LEU A 656 -73.79 6.74 22.14
N THR A 657 -72.81 7.50 21.66
CA THR A 657 -72.10 7.20 20.40
C THR A 657 -70.65 6.94 20.74
N LEU A 658 -70.09 5.84 20.29
CA LEU A 658 -68.74 5.38 20.53
C LEU A 658 -68.07 4.97 19.20
N PRO A 659 -66.81 5.39 18.91
CA PRO A 659 -66.08 4.86 17.79
C PRO A 659 -65.75 3.36 18.03
N LEU A 660 -65.93 2.53 17.00
CA LEU A 660 -65.65 1.10 17.05
C LEU A 660 -64.33 0.75 16.42
#